data_3fd368b8f32c912ee0a5f1fd7ba5623b
#
_entry.id   3fd368b8f32c912ee0a5f1fd7ba5623b
#
_cell.length_a   1.000
_cell.length_b   1.000
_cell.length_c   1.000
_cell.angle_alpha   90.00
_cell.angle_beta   90.00
_cell.angle_gamma   90.00
#
_symmetry.space_group_name_H-M   'P 1'
#
loop_
_entity.id
_entity.type
_entity.pdbx_description
1 polymer ?
#
loop_
_entity_poly.entity_id
_entity_poly.type
_entity_poly.pdbx_seq_one_letter_code
_entity_poly.pdbx_strand_id
1 'polypeptide(L)'
;MAADPDNLQEKLHEGIRMPRVDSGMTKLAPTAATTSKGPDEPEEETLTSREEQEILARMRKRYVRCIEAESKNRADALDDLKFKNGQQWPADIAAQRNMDKRPCLTINKIPTFTRQVTNDQRMNRPQIHVSPVGGKGDKDAAEMLTGMVRAIERDCAADIGYDTAFESAVDIGFGYVRILTEYEREDTFNQVVVIKRVRNSFSVNLDPDRQEPDGSDSRFGFISELITREDFKDEHPDAQEVSWVQGGVGEDAKMWNSPTHVRIAEYFEIDSEQRVLVHLGSEHVGYEDELHDDVKQQISDGRIKVLARRKVMVPTWYWMKATAVEIISRKRWPGKWIPIIEWVGNEVDLEGKVTRKGVIRDAKDPQRMYNYWATSETELVALAPKAPYIMEEGQVEGHEQKWKQANTKSYPYLLYKGTALSGKPAPPPQRNQPMGPSGALIAAKQGASEDMQAVTGIRFDATKQERTYDESGRALLELKKSDDLGSFHYIDNHARSLRQVGRILVDLIPKIYDTPRTLTILREDGKEEIVGIHPYMGSAYMEGKDGSGKTRKVFNPTVGQYGVTVTIGPSYSTKRAEAGNSMMAFAKAMPNTAGLIADLIAKNQDWPGAEEMATRLAKALPPQLLTPEQKDVPPQIQALIQAMDAQIKQLGQERQQLVAALQNQDKDRQILVEKINRDFESKVLKIAADSQDKFKDAVQQMEMMVTKFEHAAQIAALQQKITQPASGAKEGNA
;
A
#
# COMPACT_ATOMS: atom_id res chain seq x y z
N MET A 1 20.17 1.97 -57.67
CA MET A 1 21.37 2.25 -56.87
C MET A 1 20.90 2.34 -55.43
N ALA A 2 20.97 1.25 -54.71
CA ALA A 2 20.63 1.11 -53.30
C ALA A 2 21.90 1.36 -52.51
N ALA A 3 21.86 2.26 -51.54
CA ALA A 3 22.96 2.56 -50.63
C ALA A 3 22.87 1.64 -49.43
N ASP A 4 24.00 1.08 -49.09
CA ASP A 4 24.28 0.08 -48.07
C ASP A 4 24.11 0.65 -46.64
N PRO A 5 23.40 0.00 -45.70
CA PRO A 5 23.15 0.53 -44.37
C PRO A 5 24.29 0.36 -43.36
N ASP A 6 25.42 -0.29 -43.71
CA ASP A 6 26.48 -0.62 -42.72
C ASP A 6 27.54 0.48 -42.52
N ASN A 7 27.41 1.64 -43.13
CA ASN A 7 28.42 2.72 -43.08
C ASN A 7 28.04 3.90 -42.13
N LEU A 8 27.07 3.72 -41.24
CA LEU A 8 26.63 4.79 -40.33
C LEU A 8 26.97 4.56 -38.84
N GLN A 9 27.49 3.38 -38.48
CA GLN A 9 27.88 3.08 -37.08
C GLN A 9 29.35 3.37 -36.75
N GLU A 10 30.20 3.55 -37.78
CA GLU A 10 31.66 3.76 -37.59
C GLU A 10 32.07 5.22 -37.38
N LYS A 11 31.17 6.20 -37.55
CA LYS A 11 31.47 7.66 -37.42
C LYS A 11 31.00 8.30 -36.10
N LEU A 12 30.53 7.57 -35.13
CA LEU A 12 30.07 8.10 -33.84
C LEU A 12 31.02 7.85 -32.66
N HIS A 13 32.21 7.26 -32.90
CA HIS A 13 33.20 6.97 -31.85
C HIS A 13 34.49 7.82 -31.91
N GLU A 14 34.56 8.85 -32.73
CA GLU A 14 35.70 9.79 -32.68
C GLU A 14 35.23 11.19 -32.24
N GLY A 15 35.53 11.52 -31.01
CA GLY A 15 35.53 12.91 -30.58
C GLY A 15 34.87 13.19 -29.23
N ILE A 16 35.54 12.91 -28.12
CA ILE A 16 35.78 13.82 -27.00
C ILE A 16 36.81 13.15 -26.09
N ARG A 17 38.10 13.43 -26.32
CA ARG A 17 39.16 13.22 -25.34
C ARG A 17 39.18 14.40 -24.38
N MET A 18 38.82 14.18 -23.13
CA MET A 18 39.14 15.09 -22.04
C MET A 18 40.63 15.01 -21.71
N PRO A 19 41.32 16.11 -21.39
CA PRO A 19 42.74 16.10 -21.04
C PRO A 19 42.94 15.44 -19.66
N ARG A 20 43.87 14.47 -19.58
CA ARG A 20 44.37 13.94 -18.32
C ARG A 20 45.12 15.04 -17.57
N VAL A 21 44.68 15.34 -16.36
CA VAL A 21 45.45 16.13 -15.40
C VAL A 21 46.38 15.15 -14.66
N ASP A 22 47.66 15.24 -14.95
CA ASP A 22 48.71 14.58 -14.17
C ASP A 22 48.82 15.27 -12.79
N SER A 23 48.23 14.67 -11.76
CA SER A 23 48.52 15.00 -10.37
C SER A 23 49.59 14.04 -9.86
N GLY A 24 50.84 14.52 -9.91
CA GLY A 24 51.92 13.86 -9.16
C GLY A 24 51.62 13.84 -7.66
N MET A 25 51.22 12.71 -7.15
CA MET A 25 51.18 12.43 -5.72
C MET A 25 52.24 11.39 -5.40
N THR A 26 53.25 11.86 -4.71
CA THR A 26 54.30 11.09 -4.05
C THR A 26 53.66 10.00 -3.17
N LYS A 27 54.04 8.75 -3.40
CA LYS A 27 53.69 7.63 -2.53
C LYS A 27 54.34 7.84 -1.15
N LEU A 28 53.52 8.22 -0.16
CA LEU A 28 53.82 8.08 1.25
C LEU A 28 53.44 6.63 1.66
N ALA A 29 54.43 5.96 2.26
CA ALA A 29 54.27 4.64 2.84
C ALA A 29 53.13 4.65 3.88
N PRO A 30 52.32 3.58 3.99
CA PRO A 30 51.25 3.55 4.98
C PRO A 30 51.86 3.41 6.37
N THR A 31 51.85 4.50 7.13
CA THR A 31 51.95 4.44 8.59
C THR A 31 50.70 3.75 9.09
N ALA A 32 50.83 2.70 9.86
CA ALA A 32 49.72 2.02 10.50
C ALA A 32 48.88 3.03 11.30
N ALA A 33 47.83 3.50 10.70
CA ALA A 33 46.79 4.27 11.40
C ALA A 33 45.97 3.29 12.23
N THR A 34 46.11 3.40 13.54
CA THR A 34 45.17 2.86 14.50
C THR A 34 43.82 3.47 14.16
N THR A 35 43.00 2.75 13.45
CA THR A 35 41.58 3.13 13.20
C THR A 35 40.87 3.07 14.54
N SER A 36 40.66 4.21 15.15
CA SER A 36 39.64 4.37 16.15
C SER A 36 38.29 4.15 15.44
N LYS A 37 37.67 2.98 15.67
CA LYS A 37 36.33 2.69 15.24
C LYS A 37 35.42 3.81 15.76
N GLY A 38 34.64 4.43 14.86
CA GLY A 38 33.54 5.30 15.25
C GLY A 38 32.49 4.50 16.01
N PRO A 39 31.68 5.14 16.86
CA PRO A 39 30.85 4.44 17.86
C PRO A 39 29.67 3.62 17.30
N ASP A 40 29.36 3.56 16.00
CA ASP A 40 28.05 3.09 15.57
C ASP A 40 28.00 2.28 14.26
N GLU A 41 29.07 1.66 13.83
CA GLU A 41 28.89 0.55 12.87
C GLU A 41 28.44 -0.69 13.65
N PRO A 42 27.31 -1.33 13.27
CA PRO A 42 26.96 -2.63 13.83
C PRO A 42 28.14 -3.57 13.57
N GLU A 43 28.77 -4.00 14.67
CA GLU A 43 29.99 -4.83 14.62
C GLU A 43 29.70 -6.03 13.73
N GLU A 44 30.49 -6.21 12.67
CA GLU A 44 30.54 -7.49 11.97
C GLU A 44 31.09 -8.52 12.94
N GLU A 45 30.20 -9.38 13.43
CA GLU A 45 30.57 -10.45 14.34
C GLU A 45 31.47 -11.44 13.59
N THR A 46 32.71 -11.50 13.93
CA THR A 46 33.64 -12.53 13.45
C THR A 46 33.27 -13.88 14.05
N LEU A 47 32.61 -14.72 13.23
CA LEU A 47 32.29 -16.09 13.62
C LEU A 47 33.53 -16.98 13.66
N THR A 48 33.54 -17.95 14.57
CA THR A 48 34.47 -19.05 14.46
C THR A 48 34.08 -19.97 13.30
N SER A 49 35.04 -20.59 12.62
CA SER A 49 34.79 -21.51 11.50
C SER A 49 33.79 -22.62 11.84
N ARG A 50 33.69 -23.02 13.09
CA ARG A 50 32.74 -24.02 13.57
C ARG A 50 31.29 -23.45 13.63
N GLU A 51 31.12 -22.26 14.18
CA GLU A 51 29.83 -21.59 14.28
C GLU A 51 29.27 -21.30 12.89
N GLU A 52 30.12 -20.85 11.97
CA GLU A 52 29.75 -20.64 10.58
C GLU A 52 29.22 -21.92 9.92
N GLN A 53 29.91 -23.05 10.09
CA GLN A 53 29.47 -24.34 9.56
C GLN A 53 28.12 -24.79 10.15
N GLU A 54 27.90 -24.57 11.45
CA GLU A 54 26.65 -24.90 12.14
C GLU A 54 25.48 -24.03 11.60
N ILE A 55 25.71 -22.73 11.38
CA ILE A 55 24.73 -21.83 10.80
C ILE A 55 24.41 -22.23 9.36
N LEU A 56 25.43 -22.49 8.53
CA LEU A 56 25.21 -22.89 7.13
C LEU A 56 24.46 -24.22 7.03
N ALA A 57 24.78 -25.20 7.91
CA ALA A 57 24.04 -26.47 7.94
C ALA A 57 22.58 -26.27 8.34
N ARG A 58 22.31 -25.39 9.33
CA ARG A 58 20.94 -25.02 9.74
C ARG A 58 20.19 -24.27 8.63
N MET A 59 20.86 -23.33 7.98
CA MET A 59 20.35 -22.56 6.85
C MET A 59 19.90 -23.48 5.70
N ARG A 60 20.76 -24.42 5.29
CA ARG A 60 20.45 -25.40 4.24
C ARG A 60 19.24 -26.25 4.59
N LYS A 61 19.20 -26.79 5.81
CA LYS A 61 18.06 -27.61 6.28
C LYS A 61 16.75 -26.83 6.25
N ARG A 62 16.77 -25.55 6.67
CA ARG A 62 15.60 -24.68 6.65
C ARG A 62 15.17 -24.33 5.22
N TYR A 63 16.13 -24.06 4.35
CA TYR A 63 15.85 -23.74 2.94
C TYR A 63 15.15 -24.91 2.22
N VAL A 64 15.71 -26.12 2.34
CA VAL A 64 15.11 -27.34 1.76
C VAL A 64 13.69 -27.54 2.28
N ARG A 65 13.49 -27.39 3.59
CA ARG A 65 12.16 -27.50 4.22
C ARG A 65 11.15 -26.48 3.65
N CYS A 66 11.58 -25.24 3.41
CA CYS A 66 10.71 -24.22 2.76
C CYS A 66 10.33 -24.64 1.34
N ILE A 67 11.31 -25.10 0.54
CA ILE A 67 11.07 -25.53 -0.84
C ILE A 67 10.10 -26.72 -0.89
N GLU A 68 10.28 -27.71 -0.02
CA GLU A 68 9.40 -28.88 0.04
C GLU A 68 7.96 -28.48 0.46
N ALA A 69 7.83 -27.69 1.52
CA ALA A 69 6.53 -27.26 2.04
C ALA A 69 5.73 -26.42 1.03
N GLU A 70 6.39 -25.52 0.32
CA GLU A 70 5.78 -24.60 -0.63
C GLU A 70 5.76 -25.12 -2.08
N SER A 71 6.31 -26.31 -2.34
CA SER A 71 6.49 -26.86 -3.70
C SER A 71 5.22 -26.83 -4.53
N LYS A 72 4.10 -27.31 -3.96
CA LYS A 72 2.81 -27.33 -4.64
C LYS A 72 2.28 -25.92 -4.91
N ASN A 73 2.29 -25.05 -3.90
CA ASN A 73 1.82 -23.67 -4.03
C ASN A 73 2.58 -22.92 -5.13
N ARG A 74 3.91 -23.12 -5.20
CA ARG A 74 4.77 -22.48 -6.19
C ARG A 74 4.55 -23.04 -7.60
N ALA A 75 4.37 -24.35 -7.75
CA ALA A 75 4.06 -24.98 -9.04
C ALA A 75 2.72 -24.47 -9.57
N ASP A 76 1.71 -24.46 -8.73
CA ASP A 76 0.38 -23.97 -9.07
C ASP A 76 0.39 -22.48 -9.40
N ALA A 77 1.13 -21.66 -8.63
CA ALA A 77 1.30 -20.23 -8.87
C ALA A 77 1.98 -19.93 -10.22
N LEU A 78 3.01 -20.71 -10.58
CA LEU A 78 3.68 -20.57 -11.87
C LEU A 78 2.73 -20.90 -13.02
N ASP A 79 1.89 -21.94 -12.88
CA ASP A 79 0.86 -22.28 -13.84
C ASP A 79 -0.21 -21.19 -13.96
N ASP A 80 -0.59 -20.55 -12.83
CA ASP A 80 -1.50 -19.41 -12.82
C ASP A 80 -0.94 -18.22 -13.64
N LEU A 81 0.35 -17.87 -13.44
CA LEU A 81 0.99 -16.79 -14.22
C LEU A 81 1.10 -17.12 -15.71
N LYS A 82 1.46 -18.36 -16.06
CA LYS A 82 1.48 -18.82 -17.46
C LYS A 82 0.09 -18.69 -18.08
N PHE A 83 -0.94 -19.06 -17.33
CA PHE A 83 -2.32 -18.96 -17.76
C PHE A 83 -2.78 -17.51 -17.96
N LYS A 84 -2.45 -16.60 -17.03
CA LYS A 84 -2.68 -15.15 -17.19
C LYS A 84 -1.96 -14.61 -18.43
N ASN A 85 -0.79 -15.13 -18.74
CA ASN A 85 0.01 -14.70 -19.89
C ASN A 85 -0.39 -15.36 -21.23
N GLY A 86 -1.53 -16.07 -21.26
CA GLY A 86 -2.11 -16.60 -22.48
C GLY A 86 -1.84 -18.09 -22.76
N GLN A 87 -1.08 -18.80 -21.94
CA GLN A 87 -0.88 -20.24 -22.07
C GLN A 87 -2.08 -20.98 -21.44
N GLN A 88 -3.23 -20.89 -22.13
CA GLN A 88 -4.51 -21.35 -21.57
C GLN A 88 -4.95 -22.73 -22.08
N TRP A 89 -4.32 -23.23 -23.14
CA TRP A 89 -4.60 -24.54 -23.69
C TRP A 89 -3.70 -25.59 -23.04
N PRO A 90 -4.26 -26.76 -22.61
CA PRO A 90 -3.45 -27.91 -22.23
C PRO A 90 -2.52 -28.31 -23.37
N ALA A 91 -1.27 -28.64 -23.05
CA ALA A 91 -0.23 -28.86 -24.07
C ALA A 91 -0.54 -30.01 -24.99
N ASP A 92 -1.14 -31.09 -24.50
CA ASP A 92 -1.59 -32.27 -25.23
C ASP A 92 -2.69 -31.91 -26.25
N ILE A 93 -3.72 -31.17 -25.80
CA ILE A 93 -4.83 -30.73 -26.65
C ILE A 93 -4.31 -29.75 -27.72
N ALA A 94 -3.46 -28.80 -27.35
CA ALA A 94 -2.88 -27.85 -28.29
C ALA A 94 -2.03 -28.55 -29.37
N ALA A 95 -1.22 -29.55 -28.98
CA ALA A 95 -0.42 -30.33 -29.89
C ALA A 95 -1.29 -31.15 -30.89
N GLN A 96 -2.33 -31.83 -30.39
CA GLN A 96 -3.26 -32.60 -31.22
C GLN A 96 -3.99 -31.66 -32.20
N ARG A 97 -4.53 -30.54 -31.74
CA ARG A 97 -5.23 -29.58 -32.63
C ARG A 97 -4.30 -28.98 -33.68
N ASN A 98 -3.03 -28.76 -33.33
CA ASN A 98 -2.03 -28.26 -34.28
C ASN A 98 -1.70 -29.32 -35.36
N MET A 99 -1.61 -30.60 -35.01
CA MET A 99 -1.47 -31.69 -35.99
C MET A 99 -2.66 -31.74 -36.95
N ASP A 100 -3.87 -31.53 -36.46
CA ASP A 100 -5.11 -31.47 -37.24
C ASP A 100 -5.26 -30.15 -38.01
N LYS A 101 -4.32 -29.21 -37.90
CA LYS A 101 -4.38 -27.84 -38.46
C LYS A 101 -5.61 -27.07 -38.02
N ARG A 102 -6.06 -27.29 -36.78
CA ARG A 102 -7.18 -26.63 -36.15
C ARG A 102 -6.68 -25.51 -35.26
N PRO A 103 -7.32 -24.32 -35.23
CA PRO A 103 -6.88 -23.20 -34.43
C PRO A 103 -7.08 -23.47 -32.93
N CYS A 104 -6.21 -22.85 -32.10
CA CYS A 104 -6.39 -22.72 -30.68
C CYS A 104 -6.50 -21.23 -30.38
N LEU A 105 -7.72 -20.68 -30.32
CA LEU A 105 -7.95 -19.27 -30.00
C LEU A 105 -7.90 -19.06 -28.52
N THR A 106 -7.18 -18.04 -28.09
CA THR A 106 -7.14 -17.60 -26.69
C THR A 106 -7.73 -16.20 -26.57
N ILE A 107 -8.94 -16.10 -26.04
CA ILE A 107 -9.60 -14.84 -25.73
C ILE A 107 -9.46 -14.61 -24.22
N ASN A 108 -8.33 -14.04 -23.83
CA ASN A 108 -7.92 -13.93 -22.45
C ASN A 108 -8.72 -12.84 -21.70
N LYS A 109 -9.68 -13.24 -20.89
CA LYS A 109 -10.46 -12.37 -20.03
C LYS A 109 -9.87 -12.21 -18.60
N ILE A 110 -8.93 -13.07 -18.20
CA ILE A 110 -8.35 -13.09 -16.86
C ILE A 110 -7.79 -11.73 -16.42
N PRO A 111 -7.01 -11.00 -17.27
CA PRO A 111 -6.48 -9.71 -16.87
C PRO A 111 -7.53 -8.66 -16.52
N THR A 112 -8.77 -8.81 -17.01
CA THR A 112 -9.86 -7.89 -16.68
C THR A 112 -10.30 -8.06 -15.23
N PHE A 113 -10.40 -9.30 -14.75
CA PHE A 113 -10.77 -9.62 -13.37
C PHE A 113 -9.67 -9.17 -12.39
N THR A 114 -8.41 -9.52 -12.66
CA THR A 114 -7.30 -9.13 -11.77
C THR A 114 -7.13 -7.61 -11.73
N ARG A 115 -7.28 -6.91 -12.86
CA ARG A 115 -7.22 -5.44 -12.91
C ARG A 115 -8.36 -4.77 -12.18
N GLN A 116 -9.55 -5.36 -12.15
CA GLN A 116 -10.66 -4.79 -11.37
C GLN A 116 -10.28 -4.67 -9.89
N VAL A 117 -9.76 -5.75 -9.31
CA VAL A 117 -9.34 -5.78 -7.90
C VAL A 117 -8.13 -4.86 -7.63
N THR A 118 -7.11 -4.91 -8.50
CA THR A 118 -5.91 -4.08 -8.31
C THR A 118 -6.18 -2.60 -8.52
N ASN A 119 -7.08 -2.23 -9.45
CA ASN A 119 -7.47 -0.84 -9.64
C ASN A 119 -8.31 -0.32 -8.48
N ASP A 120 -9.18 -1.14 -7.89
CA ASP A 120 -9.94 -0.77 -6.71
C ASP A 120 -9.01 -0.44 -5.53
N GLN A 121 -7.98 -1.27 -5.29
CA GLN A 121 -6.95 -0.98 -4.28
C GLN A 121 -6.20 0.33 -4.59
N ARG A 122 -5.82 0.58 -5.85
CA ARG A 122 -5.10 1.80 -6.25
C ARG A 122 -5.96 3.05 -6.08
N MET A 123 -7.27 2.96 -6.28
CA MET A 123 -8.20 4.06 -6.04
C MET A 123 -8.43 4.32 -4.55
N ASN A 124 -8.43 3.26 -3.74
CA ASN A 124 -8.75 3.29 -2.32
C ASN A 124 -7.53 2.91 -1.48
N ARG A 125 -6.38 3.55 -1.69
CA ARG A 125 -5.12 3.24 -1.00
C ARG A 125 -5.27 3.34 0.51
N PRO A 126 -5.08 2.24 1.27
CA PRO A 126 -5.08 2.30 2.72
C PRO A 126 -3.91 3.15 3.23
N GLN A 127 -4.13 3.84 4.35
CA GLN A 127 -3.13 4.69 4.98
C GLN A 127 -2.77 4.19 6.36
N ILE A 128 -1.48 4.25 6.68
CA ILE A 128 -0.94 3.90 7.99
C ILE A 128 -1.10 5.09 8.92
N HIS A 129 -1.74 4.87 10.06
CA HIS A 129 -1.88 5.84 11.14
C HIS A 129 -1.27 5.31 12.43
N VAL A 130 -0.53 6.17 13.11
CA VAL A 130 0.06 5.88 14.40
C VAL A 130 -0.79 6.55 15.50
N SER A 131 -1.09 5.81 16.56
CA SER A 131 -1.87 6.30 17.68
C SER A 131 -1.19 5.97 19.02
N PRO A 132 -1.33 6.80 20.07
CA PRO A 132 -0.78 6.51 21.37
C PRO A 132 -1.48 5.32 22.03
N VAL A 133 -0.75 4.49 22.76
CA VAL A 133 -1.27 3.31 23.46
C VAL A 133 -1.15 3.47 24.97
N GLY A 134 -2.22 3.11 25.68
CA GLY A 134 -2.19 2.94 27.14
C GLY A 134 -1.92 4.21 27.96
N GLY A 135 -2.18 5.40 27.43
CA GLY A 135 -1.96 6.68 28.12
C GLY A 135 -0.48 7.05 28.33
N LYS A 136 0.45 6.27 27.77
CA LYS A 136 1.90 6.53 27.85
C LYS A 136 2.44 7.22 26.59
N GLY A 137 1.63 7.37 25.55
CA GLY A 137 1.99 8.03 24.29
C GLY A 137 1.43 9.45 24.22
N ASP A 138 2.16 10.35 23.59
CA ASP A 138 1.74 11.70 23.27
C ASP A 138 1.01 11.72 21.92
N LYS A 139 -0.08 12.51 21.81
CA LYS A 139 -0.89 12.58 20.58
C LYS A 139 -0.15 13.33 19.47
N ASP A 140 0.54 14.42 19.82
CA ASP A 140 1.26 15.22 18.83
C ASP A 140 2.49 14.47 18.31
N ALA A 141 3.18 13.71 19.17
CA ALA A 141 4.25 12.81 18.75
C ALA A 141 3.75 11.66 17.86
N ALA A 142 2.55 11.12 18.10
CA ALA A 142 1.93 10.12 17.23
C ALA A 142 1.60 10.69 15.84
N GLU A 143 1.14 11.94 15.77
CA GLU A 143 0.91 12.64 14.51
C GLU A 143 2.23 12.88 13.75
N MET A 144 3.30 13.25 14.45
CA MET A 144 4.63 13.39 13.85
C MET A 144 5.16 12.05 13.31
N LEU A 145 5.02 10.96 14.08
CA LEU A 145 5.37 9.62 13.61
C LEU A 145 4.56 9.20 12.38
N THR A 146 3.26 9.50 12.34
CA THR A 146 2.42 9.27 11.16
C THR A 146 2.93 10.04 9.95
N GLY A 147 3.28 11.32 10.13
CA GLY A 147 3.86 12.15 9.10
C GLY A 147 5.22 11.64 8.61
N MET A 148 6.03 11.08 9.51
CA MET A 148 7.31 10.47 9.18
C MET A 148 7.16 9.17 8.40
N VAL A 149 6.23 8.30 8.78
CA VAL A 149 5.90 7.08 8.02
C VAL A 149 5.52 7.44 6.59
N ARG A 150 4.64 8.44 6.39
CA ARG A 150 4.26 8.90 5.06
C ARG A 150 5.43 9.49 4.26
N ALA A 151 6.34 10.20 4.93
CA ALA A 151 7.55 10.72 4.27
C ALA A 151 8.46 9.57 3.80
N ILE A 152 8.69 8.55 4.63
CA ILE A 152 9.44 7.34 4.27
C ILE A 152 8.78 6.64 3.07
N GLU A 153 7.46 6.45 3.10
CA GLU A 153 6.72 5.82 2.00
C GLU A 153 6.86 6.60 0.69
N ARG A 154 6.78 7.94 0.75
CA ARG A 154 6.97 8.80 -0.42
C ARG A 154 8.40 8.73 -0.96
N ASP A 155 9.39 8.89 -0.09
CA ASP A 155 10.79 9.04 -0.47
C ASP A 155 11.36 7.75 -1.12
N CYS A 156 10.87 6.58 -0.68
CA CYS A 156 11.25 5.30 -1.28
C CYS A 156 10.27 4.78 -2.35
N ALA A 157 9.25 5.57 -2.73
CA ALA A 157 8.19 5.15 -3.65
C ALA A 157 7.56 3.78 -3.26
N ALA A 158 7.23 3.63 -1.98
CA ALA A 158 6.74 2.38 -1.39
C ALA A 158 5.46 1.86 -2.08
N ASP A 159 4.67 2.76 -2.66
CA ASP A 159 3.47 2.43 -3.42
C ASP A 159 3.74 1.43 -4.56
N ILE A 160 4.89 1.53 -5.24
CA ILE A 160 5.29 0.57 -6.28
C ILE A 160 5.52 -0.84 -5.67
N GLY A 161 6.14 -0.88 -4.48
CA GLY A 161 6.33 -2.12 -3.74
C GLY A 161 5.01 -2.75 -3.31
N TYR A 162 4.14 -1.96 -2.72
CA TYR A 162 2.82 -2.39 -2.27
C TYR A 162 1.93 -2.86 -3.42
N ASP A 163 1.86 -2.09 -4.50
CA ASP A 163 1.09 -2.45 -5.70
C ASP A 163 1.59 -3.78 -6.29
N THR A 164 2.92 -4.00 -6.34
CA THR A 164 3.49 -5.26 -6.85
C THR A 164 3.15 -6.45 -5.96
N ALA A 165 3.29 -6.31 -4.64
CA ALA A 165 2.98 -7.37 -3.69
C ALA A 165 1.49 -7.71 -3.71
N PHE A 166 0.63 -6.70 -3.77
CA PHE A 166 -0.80 -6.87 -3.86
C PHE A 166 -1.23 -7.53 -5.17
N GLU A 167 -0.71 -7.07 -6.32
CA GLU A 167 -0.99 -7.70 -7.62
C GLU A 167 -0.56 -9.17 -7.62
N SER A 168 0.61 -9.49 -7.06
CA SER A 168 1.08 -10.87 -6.92
C SER A 168 0.15 -11.70 -6.04
N ALA A 169 -0.31 -11.16 -4.89
CA ALA A 169 -1.26 -11.84 -4.02
C ALA A 169 -2.62 -12.10 -4.70
N VAL A 170 -3.13 -11.14 -5.47
CA VAL A 170 -4.36 -11.30 -6.26
C VAL A 170 -4.18 -12.32 -7.38
N ASP A 171 -3.03 -12.35 -8.04
CA ASP A 171 -2.78 -13.27 -9.15
C ASP A 171 -2.53 -14.70 -8.70
N ILE A 172 -1.59 -14.89 -7.76
CA ILE A 172 -1.03 -16.21 -7.40
C ILE A 172 -1.22 -16.59 -5.93
N GLY A 173 -1.79 -15.69 -5.11
CA GLY A 173 -2.09 -15.95 -3.72
C GLY A 173 -1.02 -15.49 -2.73
N PHE A 174 0.16 -15.03 -3.17
CA PHE A 174 1.21 -14.49 -2.28
C PHE A 174 2.05 -13.43 -2.98
N GLY A 175 2.51 -12.45 -2.23
CA GLY A 175 3.40 -11.38 -2.65
C GLY A 175 4.21 -10.88 -1.46
N TYR A 176 5.29 -10.13 -1.69
CA TYR A 176 6.20 -9.71 -0.63
C TYR A 176 6.72 -8.29 -0.83
N VAL A 177 6.99 -7.64 0.30
CA VAL A 177 7.75 -6.40 0.40
C VAL A 177 8.83 -6.58 1.45
N ARG A 178 9.96 -5.93 1.27
CA ARG A 178 11.04 -5.92 2.26
C ARG A 178 11.34 -4.51 2.76
N ILE A 179 11.75 -4.42 4.02
CA ILE A 179 12.23 -3.20 4.65
C ILE A 179 13.73 -3.34 4.88
N LEU A 180 14.48 -2.30 4.55
CA LEU A 180 15.94 -2.24 4.69
C LEU A 180 16.33 -0.94 5.38
N THR A 181 17.59 -0.90 5.83
CA THR A 181 18.24 0.33 6.26
C THR A 181 19.37 0.65 5.27
N GLU A 182 19.42 1.87 4.80
CA GLU A 182 20.45 2.36 3.87
C GLU A 182 21.03 3.68 4.40
N TYR A 183 22.23 4.05 3.99
CA TYR A 183 22.73 5.38 4.28
C TYR A 183 21.95 6.43 3.48
N GLU A 184 21.64 7.55 4.11
CA GLU A 184 20.88 8.66 3.48
C GLU A 184 21.62 9.19 2.24
N ARG A 185 22.95 9.27 2.31
CA ARG A 185 23.86 9.65 1.23
C ARG A 185 25.22 9.00 1.48
N GLU A 186 26.04 8.89 0.45
CA GLU A 186 27.37 8.31 0.51
C GLU A 186 28.35 9.07 1.44
N ASP A 187 28.07 10.35 1.73
CA ASP A 187 28.92 11.24 2.53
C ASP A 187 28.43 11.40 3.98
N THR A 188 27.50 10.58 4.45
CA THR A 188 26.90 10.67 5.79
C THR A 188 26.80 9.31 6.47
N PHE A 189 26.91 9.30 7.79
CA PHE A 189 26.66 8.11 8.63
C PHE A 189 25.16 7.97 9.00
N ASN A 190 24.32 8.94 8.62
CA ASN A 190 22.91 8.84 8.90
C ASN A 190 22.27 7.73 8.07
N GLN A 191 21.58 6.83 8.74
CA GLN A 191 20.78 5.79 8.10
C GLN A 191 19.33 6.23 7.96
N VAL A 192 18.67 5.68 6.94
CA VAL A 192 17.24 5.84 6.66
C VAL A 192 16.60 4.47 6.47
N VAL A 193 15.33 4.38 6.82
CA VAL A 193 14.55 3.17 6.58
C VAL A 193 13.96 3.25 5.17
N VAL A 194 14.11 2.19 4.40
CA VAL A 194 13.67 2.10 3.00
C VAL A 194 12.79 0.88 2.81
N ILE A 195 11.67 1.07 2.11
CA ILE A 195 10.76 0.01 1.72
C ILE A 195 11.05 -0.36 0.27
N LYS A 196 11.47 -1.60 0.03
CA LYS A 196 11.84 -2.05 -1.31
C LYS A 196 10.89 -3.09 -1.87
N ARG A 197 10.64 -2.94 -3.15
CA ARG A 197 9.88 -3.87 -3.95
C ARG A 197 10.57 -5.22 -4.08
N VAL A 198 9.84 -6.31 -3.86
CA VAL A 198 10.25 -7.66 -4.26
C VAL A 198 9.56 -8.00 -5.58
N ARG A 199 10.30 -7.92 -6.69
CA ARG A 199 9.74 -8.16 -8.03
C ARG A 199 9.37 -9.61 -8.25
N ASN A 200 10.21 -10.53 -7.78
CA ASN A 200 10.01 -11.96 -7.94
C ASN A 200 9.57 -12.58 -6.61
N SER A 201 8.27 -12.81 -6.45
CA SER A 201 7.73 -13.44 -5.25
C SER A 201 8.26 -14.86 -5.00
N PHE A 202 8.77 -15.54 -6.02
CA PHE A 202 9.39 -16.87 -5.88
C PHE A 202 10.79 -16.83 -5.26
N SER A 203 11.42 -15.66 -5.15
CA SER A 203 12.72 -15.50 -4.51
C SER A 203 12.66 -15.54 -2.99
N VAL A 204 11.48 -15.34 -2.40
CA VAL A 204 11.27 -15.29 -0.96
C VAL A 204 10.83 -16.65 -0.43
N ASN A 205 11.41 -17.07 0.69
CA ASN A 205 11.03 -18.28 1.42
C ASN A 205 10.93 -17.94 2.90
N LEU A 206 9.73 -18.03 3.49
CA LEU A 206 9.51 -17.81 4.91
C LEU A 206 9.33 -19.15 5.66
N ASP A 207 9.38 -19.08 6.99
CA ASP A 207 9.17 -20.25 7.86
C ASP A 207 7.82 -20.91 7.52
N PRO A 208 7.80 -22.20 7.13
CA PRO A 208 6.55 -22.87 6.78
C PRO A 208 5.62 -23.11 7.97
N ASP A 209 6.13 -23.00 9.21
CA ASP A 209 5.32 -23.18 10.44
C ASP A 209 4.65 -21.88 10.90
N ARG A 210 4.80 -20.78 10.17
CA ARG A 210 4.13 -19.51 10.50
C ARG A 210 2.62 -19.65 10.50
N GLN A 211 1.96 -18.97 11.44
CA GLN A 211 0.51 -18.96 11.61
C GLN A 211 -0.11 -17.63 11.11
N GLU A 212 0.66 -16.53 11.22
CA GLU A 212 0.17 -15.21 10.84
C GLU A 212 0.28 -14.99 9.32
N PRO A 213 -0.80 -14.50 8.68
CA PRO A 213 -0.80 -14.29 7.22
C PRO A 213 0.20 -13.24 6.74
N ASP A 214 0.59 -12.30 7.61
CA ASP A 214 1.57 -11.25 7.31
C ASP A 214 3.03 -11.69 7.51
N GLY A 215 3.25 -12.94 7.95
CA GLY A 215 4.55 -13.53 8.19
C GLY A 215 5.26 -12.99 9.44
N SER A 216 4.58 -12.23 10.30
CA SER A 216 5.17 -11.56 11.47
C SER A 216 5.71 -12.51 12.54
N ASP A 217 5.23 -13.74 12.59
CA ASP A 217 5.62 -14.80 13.53
C ASP A 217 6.69 -15.74 12.95
N SER A 218 7.17 -15.49 11.73
CA SER A 218 8.24 -16.27 11.10
C SER A 218 9.51 -16.22 11.95
N ARG A 219 10.16 -17.36 12.19
CA ARG A 219 11.41 -17.45 12.94
C ARG A 219 12.64 -17.34 12.07
N PHE A 220 12.48 -17.48 10.77
CA PHE A 220 13.52 -17.31 9.77
C PHE A 220 12.89 -17.00 8.40
N GLY A 221 13.73 -16.46 7.52
CA GLY A 221 13.30 -16.18 6.14
C GLY A 221 14.48 -15.99 5.22
N PHE A 222 14.23 -16.16 3.93
CA PHE A 222 15.22 -16.02 2.87
C PHE A 222 14.71 -15.11 1.78
N ILE A 223 15.58 -14.28 1.26
CA ILE A 223 15.43 -13.66 -0.05
C ILE A 223 16.62 -14.12 -0.88
N SER A 224 16.39 -14.93 -1.92
CA SER A 224 17.46 -15.50 -2.73
C SER A 224 17.45 -14.94 -4.15
N GLU A 225 18.62 -14.62 -4.66
CA GLU A 225 18.84 -14.10 -6.00
C GLU A 225 19.87 -14.93 -6.74
N LEU A 226 19.69 -15.06 -8.06
CA LEU A 226 20.67 -15.69 -8.93
C LEU A 226 21.43 -14.59 -9.66
N ILE A 227 22.71 -14.48 -9.38
CA ILE A 227 23.61 -13.54 -10.05
C ILE A 227 24.61 -14.29 -10.94
N THR A 228 25.14 -13.62 -11.94
CA THR A 228 26.17 -14.23 -12.77
C THR A 228 27.47 -14.41 -11.95
N ARG A 229 28.32 -15.34 -12.35
CA ARG A 229 29.60 -15.52 -11.64
C ARG A 229 30.55 -14.34 -11.80
N GLU A 230 30.42 -13.61 -12.91
CA GLU A 230 31.19 -12.39 -13.16
C GLU A 230 30.76 -11.30 -12.19
N ASP A 231 29.46 -11.00 -12.10
CA ASP A 231 28.92 -10.03 -11.15
C ASP A 231 29.23 -10.41 -9.70
N PHE A 232 29.20 -11.71 -9.37
CA PHE A 232 29.55 -12.19 -8.03
C PHE A 232 30.99 -11.86 -7.65
N LYS A 233 31.94 -12.07 -8.58
CA LYS A 233 33.36 -11.75 -8.35
C LYS A 233 33.62 -10.26 -8.21
N ASP A 234 32.88 -9.46 -8.98
CA ASP A 234 33.00 -8.00 -8.98
C ASP A 234 32.45 -7.42 -7.66
N GLU A 235 31.32 -7.97 -7.17
CA GLU A 235 30.72 -7.53 -5.90
C GLU A 235 31.43 -8.09 -4.65
N HIS A 236 31.98 -9.32 -4.74
CA HIS A 236 32.58 -10.05 -3.63
C HIS A 236 33.92 -10.67 -4.01
N PRO A 237 34.98 -9.86 -4.23
CA PRO A 237 36.29 -10.35 -4.70
C PRO A 237 36.98 -11.29 -3.71
N ASP A 238 36.69 -11.15 -2.42
CA ASP A 238 37.31 -11.96 -1.34
C ASP A 238 36.50 -13.24 -1.03
N ALA A 239 35.31 -13.39 -1.58
CA ALA A 239 34.46 -14.56 -1.33
C ALA A 239 34.94 -15.78 -2.13
N GLN A 240 34.86 -16.97 -1.49
CA GLN A 240 35.26 -18.20 -2.12
C GLN A 240 34.40 -18.51 -3.35
N GLU A 241 35.09 -18.75 -4.49
CA GLU A 241 34.42 -19.30 -5.67
C GLU A 241 33.89 -20.69 -5.36
N VAL A 242 32.59 -20.80 -5.30
CA VAL A 242 31.95 -22.10 -5.18
C VAL A 242 32.09 -22.83 -6.50
N SER A 243 32.98 -23.81 -6.59
CA SER A 243 33.02 -24.64 -7.78
C SER A 243 31.81 -25.56 -7.80
N TRP A 244 31.28 -25.79 -9.00
CA TRP A 244 30.19 -26.74 -9.25
C TRP A 244 30.44 -28.14 -8.67
N VAL A 245 31.73 -28.54 -8.58
CA VAL A 245 32.15 -29.84 -8.12
C VAL A 245 32.29 -29.92 -6.60
N GLN A 246 32.59 -28.81 -5.94
CA GLN A 246 32.85 -28.80 -4.49
C GLN A 246 31.57 -28.61 -3.64
N GLY A 247 30.46 -28.27 -4.24
CA GLY A 247 29.16 -28.19 -3.56
C GLY A 247 28.57 -29.53 -3.15
N GLY A 248 29.40 -30.53 -2.94
CA GLY A 248 29.14 -31.94 -2.78
C GLY A 248 28.27 -32.38 -1.62
N VAL A 249 27.03 -32.01 -1.54
CA VAL A 249 26.04 -32.76 -0.77
C VAL A 249 24.68 -32.74 -1.54
N GLY A 250 24.55 -33.71 -2.45
CA GLY A 250 23.27 -34.06 -3.08
C GLY A 250 22.68 -33.09 -4.10
N GLU A 251 21.42 -33.29 -4.43
CA GLU A 251 20.66 -32.44 -5.38
C GLU A 251 20.49 -31.00 -4.89
N ASP A 252 20.59 -30.76 -3.59
CA ASP A 252 20.44 -29.44 -2.95
C ASP A 252 21.53 -28.45 -3.40
N ALA A 253 22.76 -28.95 -3.61
CA ALA A 253 23.85 -28.14 -4.12
C ALA A 253 23.60 -27.62 -5.54
N LYS A 254 22.85 -28.38 -6.36
CA LYS A 254 22.48 -27.99 -7.72
C LYS A 254 21.54 -26.79 -7.75
N MET A 255 20.74 -26.58 -6.71
CA MET A 255 19.85 -25.43 -6.59
C MET A 255 20.61 -24.12 -6.32
N TRP A 256 21.80 -24.21 -5.70
CA TRP A 256 22.60 -23.04 -5.29
C TRP A 256 23.71 -22.70 -6.27
N ASN A 257 24.12 -23.63 -7.10
CA ASN A 257 25.21 -23.47 -8.04
C ASN A 257 24.87 -23.96 -9.43
N SER A 258 25.14 -23.14 -10.41
CA SER A 258 25.13 -23.53 -11.81
C SER A 258 26.48 -23.19 -12.47
N PRO A 259 26.77 -23.70 -13.68
CA PRO A 259 27.99 -23.31 -14.40
C PRO A 259 28.11 -21.79 -14.63
N THR A 260 26.99 -21.09 -14.72
CA THR A 260 26.93 -19.67 -15.10
C THR A 260 26.48 -18.73 -13.98
N HIS A 261 25.77 -19.23 -12.98
CA HIS A 261 25.18 -18.41 -11.92
C HIS A 261 25.50 -18.97 -10.54
N VAL A 262 25.52 -18.06 -9.58
CA VAL A 262 25.60 -18.35 -8.13
C VAL A 262 24.35 -17.82 -7.47
N ARG A 263 23.79 -18.60 -6.55
CA ARG A 263 22.68 -18.12 -5.70
C ARG A 263 23.26 -17.48 -4.47
N ILE A 264 22.88 -16.22 -4.24
CA ILE A 264 23.10 -15.53 -2.97
C ILE A 264 21.76 -15.46 -2.25
N ALA A 265 21.79 -15.68 -0.95
CA ALA A 265 20.63 -15.51 -0.10
C ALA A 265 20.92 -14.49 0.99
N GLU A 266 19.98 -13.56 1.15
CA GLU A 266 19.83 -12.83 2.40
C GLU A 266 19.03 -13.73 3.33
N TYR A 267 19.62 -14.16 4.41
CA TYR A 267 19.03 -15.05 5.40
C TYR A 267 18.81 -14.30 6.69
N PHE A 268 17.60 -14.35 7.19
CA PHE A 268 17.20 -13.80 8.48
C PHE A 268 16.89 -14.94 9.43
N GLU A 269 17.44 -14.88 10.63
CA GLU A 269 17.07 -15.81 11.71
C GLU A 269 16.96 -15.10 13.05
N ILE A 270 16.06 -15.61 13.88
CA ILE A 270 15.95 -15.21 15.27
C ILE A 270 16.77 -16.13 16.13
N ASP A 271 17.60 -15.56 16.98
CA ASP A 271 18.34 -16.27 18.02
C ASP A 271 18.01 -15.66 19.38
N SER A 272 18.29 -16.38 20.45
CA SER A 272 18.01 -15.94 21.81
C SER A 272 19.31 -15.61 22.52
N GLU A 273 19.54 -14.32 22.75
CA GLU A 273 20.69 -13.83 23.51
C GLU A 273 20.34 -13.70 24.99
N GLN A 274 21.26 -14.15 25.85
CA GLN A 274 21.14 -13.92 27.27
C GLN A 274 21.64 -12.50 27.62
N ARG A 275 20.74 -11.61 27.97
CA ARG A 275 21.04 -10.23 28.37
C ARG A 275 20.70 -9.99 29.84
N VAL A 276 21.35 -9.03 30.46
CA VAL A 276 21.09 -8.63 31.84
C VAL A 276 20.21 -7.41 31.87
N LEU A 277 18.97 -7.59 32.38
CA LEU A 277 18.06 -6.50 32.63
C LEU A 277 18.34 -5.90 34.00
N VAL A 278 18.51 -4.58 34.07
CA VAL A 278 18.83 -3.80 35.29
C VAL A 278 17.70 -2.86 35.61
N HIS A 279 17.28 -2.84 36.86
CA HIS A 279 16.36 -1.84 37.39
C HIS A 279 17.13 -0.82 38.24
N LEU A 280 17.16 0.43 37.79
CA LEU A 280 17.87 1.51 38.46
C LEU A 280 16.93 2.26 39.43
N GLY A 281 17.49 2.89 40.46
CA GLY A 281 16.71 3.60 41.49
C GLY A 281 15.91 4.81 41.02
N SER A 282 16.04 5.17 39.74
CA SER A 282 15.29 6.24 39.06
C SER A 282 14.04 5.73 38.32
N GLU A 283 13.53 4.55 38.67
CA GLU A 283 12.45 3.83 37.94
C GLU A 283 12.82 3.43 36.48
N HIS A 284 14.03 3.65 36.07
CA HIS A 284 14.50 3.26 34.75
C HIS A 284 14.85 1.76 34.71
N VAL A 285 14.27 1.04 33.73
CA VAL A 285 14.55 -0.37 33.47
C VAL A 285 15.12 -0.46 32.06
N GLY A 286 16.33 -1.02 31.95
CA GLY A 286 17.02 -1.18 30.65
C GLY A 286 18.00 -2.34 30.67
N TYR A 287 18.56 -2.67 29.53
CA TYR A 287 19.60 -3.68 29.44
C TYR A 287 20.96 -3.09 29.82
N GLU A 288 21.77 -3.85 30.56
CA GLU A 288 23.06 -3.38 31.10
C GLU A 288 24.06 -3.02 29.98
N ASP A 289 24.00 -3.70 28.85
CA ASP A 289 24.81 -3.47 27.66
C ASP A 289 24.41 -2.19 26.89
N GLU A 290 23.14 -1.80 26.94
CA GLU A 290 22.60 -0.58 26.28
C GLU A 290 22.72 0.68 27.14
N LEU A 291 23.16 0.57 28.39
CA LEU A 291 23.34 1.73 29.25
C LEU A 291 24.50 2.59 28.73
N HIS A 292 24.27 3.91 28.67
CA HIS A 292 25.30 4.88 28.33
C HIS A 292 26.48 4.79 29.32
N ASP A 293 27.68 5.01 28.83
CA ASP A 293 28.88 4.83 29.66
C ASP A 293 28.91 5.72 30.90
N ASP A 294 28.36 6.93 30.82
CA ASP A 294 28.18 7.82 31.99
C ASP A 294 27.29 7.18 33.05
N VAL A 295 26.25 6.46 32.65
CA VAL A 295 25.34 5.77 33.59
C VAL A 295 26.04 4.56 34.18
N LYS A 296 26.80 3.80 33.39
CA LYS A 296 27.65 2.68 33.87
C LYS A 296 28.66 3.17 34.88
N GLN A 297 29.31 4.33 34.64
CA GLN A 297 30.23 4.96 35.56
C GLN A 297 29.55 5.43 36.86
N GLN A 298 28.38 6.04 36.77
CA GLN A 298 27.58 6.46 37.93
C GLN A 298 27.08 5.25 38.75
N ILE A 299 26.86 4.09 38.12
CA ILE A 299 26.58 2.84 38.83
C ILE A 299 27.81 2.31 39.54
N SER A 300 28.98 2.37 38.90
CA SER A 300 30.26 1.94 39.51
C SER A 300 30.65 2.85 40.66
N ASP A 301 30.42 4.16 40.58
CA ASP A 301 30.64 5.17 41.60
C ASP A 301 29.63 5.11 42.77
N GLY A 302 28.60 4.25 42.68
CA GLY A 302 27.54 4.11 43.68
C GLY A 302 26.55 5.25 43.73
N ARG A 303 26.59 6.18 42.75
CA ARG A 303 25.65 7.33 42.67
C ARG A 303 24.25 6.89 42.24
N ILE A 304 24.16 5.87 41.38
CA ILE A 304 22.92 5.22 40.97
C ILE A 304 22.87 3.84 41.59
N LYS A 305 21.83 3.57 42.38
CA LYS A 305 21.62 2.28 43.03
C LYS A 305 20.89 1.34 42.09
N VAL A 306 21.45 0.16 41.82
CA VAL A 306 20.79 -0.93 41.14
C VAL A 306 19.86 -1.64 42.12
N LEU A 307 18.56 -1.61 41.85
CA LEU A 307 17.53 -2.23 42.70
C LEU A 307 17.39 -3.72 42.43
N ALA A 308 17.46 -4.13 41.16
CA ALA A 308 17.37 -5.53 40.77
C ALA A 308 18.14 -5.81 39.48
N ARG A 309 18.68 -7.04 39.35
CA ARG A 309 19.27 -7.58 38.12
C ARG A 309 18.62 -8.91 37.77
N ARG A 310 18.26 -9.11 36.51
CA ARG A 310 17.68 -10.35 36.04
C ARG A 310 18.26 -10.73 34.68
N LYS A 311 18.73 -11.97 34.54
CA LYS A 311 19.09 -12.53 33.23
C LYS A 311 17.84 -12.85 32.45
N VAL A 312 17.74 -12.39 31.21
CA VAL A 312 16.60 -12.54 30.32
C VAL A 312 17.11 -13.07 29.00
N MET A 313 16.39 -14.02 28.42
CA MET A 313 16.61 -14.43 27.04
C MET A 313 15.86 -13.45 26.14
N VAL A 314 16.59 -12.69 25.33
CA VAL A 314 16.02 -11.69 24.42
C VAL A 314 16.11 -12.23 23.02
N PRO A 315 14.99 -12.35 22.31
CA PRO A 315 15.01 -12.72 20.90
C PRO A 315 15.67 -11.60 20.09
N THR A 316 16.73 -11.94 19.39
CA THR A 316 17.51 -11.01 18.57
C THR A 316 17.52 -11.52 17.13
N TRP A 317 17.28 -10.64 16.17
CA TRP A 317 17.33 -10.96 14.76
C TRP A 317 18.72 -10.74 14.20
N TYR A 318 19.17 -11.70 13.38
CA TYR A 318 20.39 -11.60 12.59
C TYR A 318 20.06 -11.61 11.12
N TRP A 319 20.66 -10.69 10.38
CA TRP A 319 20.72 -10.68 8.93
C TRP A 319 22.06 -11.23 8.48
N MET A 320 22.04 -12.11 7.50
CA MET A 320 23.23 -12.71 6.92
C MET A 320 23.13 -12.71 5.41
N LYS A 321 24.19 -12.32 4.74
CA LYS A 321 24.35 -12.52 3.30
C LYS A 321 25.24 -13.74 3.10
N ALA A 322 24.71 -14.80 2.47
CA ALA A 322 25.38 -16.07 2.39
C ALA A 322 25.24 -16.74 1.02
N THR A 323 26.27 -17.50 0.67
CA THR A 323 26.22 -18.47 -0.43
C THR A 323 25.92 -19.88 0.11
N ALA A 324 26.03 -20.91 -0.73
CA ALA A 324 25.87 -22.29 -0.27
C ALA A 324 26.98 -22.74 0.71
N VAL A 325 28.12 -22.08 0.76
CA VAL A 325 29.34 -22.56 1.45
C VAL A 325 29.97 -21.56 2.41
N GLU A 326 29.60 -20.30 2.32
CA GLU A 326 30.20 -19.20 3.06
C GLU A 326 29.19 -18.16 3.49
N ILE A 327 29.36 -17.57 4.67
CA ILE A 327 28.65 -16.40 5.14
C ILE A 327 29.49 -15.17 4.79
N ILE A 328 29.05 -14.38 3.81
CA ILE A 328 29.79 -13.20 3.34
C ILE A 328 29.73 -12.07 4.38
N SER A 329 28.56 -11.86 5.01
CA SER A 329 28.37 -10.83 6.03
C SER A 329 27.30 -11.27 7.01
N ARG A 330 27.50 -10.95 8.29
CA ARG A 330 26.53 -11.16 9.37
C ARG A 330 26.37 -9.87 10.18
N LYS A 331 25.15 -9.41 10.33
CA LYS A 331 24.84 -8.19 11.09
C LYS A 331 23.62 -8.40 11.98
N ARG A 332 23.64 -7.79 13.15
CA ARG A 332 22.48 -7.75 14.02
C ARG A 332 21.41 -6.83 13.39
N TRP A 333 20.20 -7.35 13.25
CA TRP A 333 19.07 -6.56 12.79
C TRP A 333 18.45 -5.82 13.98
N PRO A 334 18.28 -4.48 13.90
CA PRO A 334 17.79 -3.71 15.04
C PRO A 334 16.30 -3.90 15.30
N GLY A 335 15.54 -4.38 14.30
CA GLY A 335 14.09 -4.56 14.36
C GLY A 335 13.66 -5.74 15.22
N LYS A 336 12.46 -5.64 15.78
CA LYS A 336 11.81 -6.69 16.58
C LYS A 336 11.22 -7.81 15.71
N TRP A 337 10.95 -7.55 14.45
CA TRP A 337 10.34 -8.47 13.49
C TRP A 337 11.25 -8.69 12.29
N ILE A 338 10.98 -9.80 11.58
CA ILE A 338 11.60 -10.02 10.28
C ILE A 338 11.19 -8.89 9.31
N PRO A 339 12.14 -8.32 8.55
CA PRO A 339 11.83 -7.21 7.64
C PRO A 339 11.25 -7.65 6.28
N ILE A 340 10.63 -8.83 6.24
CA ILE A 340 9.95 -9.37 5.07
C ILE A 340 8.48 -9.50 5.42
N ILE A 341 7.64 -8.81 4.70
CA ILE A 341 6.19 -8.78 4.94
C ILE A 341 5.51 -9.52 3.80
N GLU A 342 4.61 -10.44 4.14
CA GLU A 342 3.83 -11.22 3.19
C GLU A 342 2.49 -10.56 2.91
N TRP A 343 2.07 -10.59 1.67
CA TRP A 343 0.71 -10.30 1.19
C TRP A 343 0.06 -11.62 0.79
N VAL A 344 -1.05 -11.95 1.40
CA VAL A 344 -1.78 -13.19 1.12
C VAL A 344 -3.06 -12.88 0.36
N GLY A 345 -3.33 -13.68 -0.67
CA GLY A 345 -4.59 -13.64 -1.39
C GLY A 345 -5.68 -14.41 -0.64
N ASN A 346 -5.93 -15.64 -1.06
CA ASN A 346 -6.81 -16.55 -0.37
C ASN A 346 -6.00 -17.72 0.20
N GLU A 347 -6.15 -17.98 1.49
CA GLU A 347 -5.43 -19.03 2.21
C GLU A 347 -6.43 -20.04 2.79
N VAL A 348 -6.15 -21.32 2.57
CA VAL A 348 -6.95 -22.44 3.09
C VAL A 348 -6.01 -23.51 3.64
N ASP A 349 -6.22 -23.91 4.87
CA ASP A 349 -5.54 -25.06 5.45
C ASP A 349 -6.29 -26.35 5.06
N LEU A 350 -5.59 -27.25 4.39
CA LEU A 350 -6.07 -28.58 4.03
C LEU A 350 -5.19 -29.62 4.73
N GLU A 351 -5.71 -30.18 5.81
CA GLU A 351 -5.05 -31.25 6.58
C GLU A 351 -3.64 -30.84 7.09
N GLY A 352 -3.49 -29.59 7.55
CA GLY A 352 -2.21 -29.04 8.01
C GLY A 352 -1.27 -28.59 6.89
N LYS A 353 -1.75 -28.53 5.65
CA LYS A 353 -1.04 -27.96 4.52
C LYS A 353 -1.73 -26.68 4.04
N VAL A 354 -1.04 -25.58 4.17
CA VAL A 354 -1.54 -24.28 3.74
C VAL A 354 -1.49 -24.19 2.22
N THR A 355 -2.66 -24.01 1.61
CA THR A 355 -2.81 -23.78 0.17
C THR A 355 -3.15 -22.31 -0.06
N ARG A 356 -2.36 -21.65 -0.93
CA ARG A 356 -2.57 -20.25 -1.31
C ARG A 356 -3.00 -20.17 -2.76
N LYS A 357 -3.98 -19.32 -3.03
CA LYS A 357 -4.49 -19.09 -4.38
C LYS A 357 -4.90 -17.63 -4.59
N GLY A 358 -4.78 -17.17 -5.83
CA GLY A 358 -5.33 -15.91 -6.30
C GLY A 358 -6.62 -16.11 -7.09
N VAL A 359 -7.13 -15.02 -7.67
CA VAL A 359 -8.34 -15.01 -8.52
C VAL A 359 -8.20 -15.90 -9.74
N ILE A 360 -6.99 -16.01 -10.30
CA ILE A 360 -6.74 -16.74 -11.54
C ILE A 360 -7.12 -18.20 -11.42
N ARG A 361 -6.79 -18.85 -10.29
CA ARG A 361 -7.00 -20.28 -10.10
C ARG A 361 -8.46 -20.69 -10.28
N ASP A 362 -9.36 -19.95 -9.67
CA ASP A 362 -10.80 -20.24 -9.72
C ASP A 362 -11.41 -19.93 -11.09
N ALA A 363 -10.81 -19.00 -11.84
CA ALA A 363 -11.28 -18.60 -13.17
C ALA A 363 -10.73 -19.47 -14.32
N LYS A 364 -9.78 -20.40 -14.06
CA LYS A 364 -9.13 -21.19 -15.12
C LYS A 364 -10.11 -22.03 -15.93
N ASP A 365 -10.95 -22.81 -15.28
CA ASP A 365 -11.81 -23.75 -15.97
C ASP A 365 -12.91 -23.06 -16.78
N PRO A 366 -13.64 -22.07 -16.26
CA PRO A 366 -14.56 -21.29 -17.07
C PRO A 366 -13.87 -20.57 -18.24
N GLN A 367 -12.63 -20.08 -18.06
CA GLN A 367 -11.86 -19.43 -19.12
C GLN A 367 -11.46 -20.44 -20.23
N ARG A 368 -11.06 -21.67 -19.85
CA ARG A 368 -10.79 -22.76 -20.81
C ARG A 368 -12.05 -23.11 -21.61
N MET A 369 -13.19 -23.24 -20.94
CA MET A 369 -14.47 -23.50 -21.58
C MET A 369 -14.84 -22.37 -22.56
N TYR A 370 -14.67 -21.12 -22.16
CA TYR A 370 -14.91 -19.96 -23.02
C TYR A 370 -14.06 -20.02 -24.30
N ASN A 371 -12.77 -20.28 -24.17
CA ASN A 371 -11.84 -20.42 -25.31
C ASN A 371 -12.24 -21.59 -26.24
N TYR A 372 -12.66 -22.70 -25.64
CA TYR A 372 -13.10 -23.88 -26.40
C TYR A 372 -14.33 -23.56 -27.24
N TRP A 373 -15.37 -22.96 -26.64
CA TRP A 373 -16.59 -22.58 -27.36
C TRP A 373 -16.33 -21.52 -28.43
N ALA A 374 -15.53 -20.49 -28.12
CA ALA A 374 -15.17 -19.46 -29.08
C ALA A 374 -14.40 -20.03 -30.28
N THR A 375 -13.49 -20.96 -30.03
CA THR A 375 -12.75 -21.64 -31.08
C THR A 375 -13.68 -22.52 -31.96
N SER A 376 -14.58 -23.27 -31.33
CA SER A 376 -15.54 -24.12 -32.03
C SER A 376 -16.50 -23.32 -32.89
N GLU A 377 -16.99 -22.16 -32.39
CA GLU A 377 -17.81 -21.22 -33.14
C GLU A 377 -17.06 -20.71 -34.37
N THR A 378 -15.82 -20.30 -34.23
CA THR A 378 -14.98 -19.83 -35.34
C THR A 378 -14.71 -20.92 -36.37
N GLU A 379 -14.44 -22.14 -35.90
CA GLU A 379 -14.25 -23.28 -36.81
C GLU A 379 -15.50 -23.57 -37.65
N LEU A 380 -16.67 -23.60 -37.03
CA LEU A 380 -17.93 -23.80 -37.75
C LEU A 380 -18.16 -22.75 -38.82
N VAL A 381 -17.94 -21.48 -38.51
CA VAL A 381 -18.06 -20.37 -39.47
C VAL A 381 -17.00 -20.50 -40.59
N ALA A 382 -15.76 -20.86 -40.25
CA ALA A 382 -14.67 -21.02 -41.23
C ALA A 382 -14.86 -22.22 -42.16
N LEU A 383 -15.51 -23.30 -41.71
CA LEU A 383 -15.82 -24.48 -42.50
C LEU A 383 -17.09 -24.35 -43.34
N ALA A 384 -18.00 -23.46 -42.99
CA ALA A 384 -19.26 -23.23 -43.70
C ALA A 384 -19.10 -23.02 -45.21
N PRO A 385 -18.11 -22.21 -45.68
CA PRO A 385 -17.89 -22.06 -47.15
C PRO A 385 -17.38 -23.32 -47.85
N LYS A 386 -16.82 -24.26 -47.10
CA LYS A 386 -16.19 -25.48 -47.60
C LYS A 386 -17.09 -26.70 -47.53
N ALA A 387 -18.40 -26.49 -47.38
CA ALA A 387 -19.37 -27.57 -47.33
C ALA A 387 -19.30 -28.48 -48.55
N PRO A 388 -19.20 -29.80 -48.35
CA PRO A 388 -19.12 -30.74 -49.45
C PRO A 388 -20.43 -30.86 -50.23
N TYR A 389 -20.32 -31.09 -51.50
CA TYR A 389 -21.47 -31.46 -52.33
C TYR A 389 -21.64 -32.96 -52.28
N ILE A 390 -22.86 -33.42 -52.13
CA ILE A 390 -23.25 -34.81 -52.22
C ILE A 390 -23.83 -35.02 -53.62
N MET A 391 -23.26 -35.93 -54.40
CA MET A 391 -23.67 -36.20 -55.76
C MET A 391 -23.42 -37.65 -56.11
N GLU A 392 -24.12 -38.15 -57.08
CA GLU A 392 -23.86 -39.50 -57.59
C GLU A 392 -22.65 -39.48 -58.54
N GLU A 393 -21.99 -40.63 -58.63
CA GLU A 393 -20.82 -40.84 -59.51
C GLU A 393 -21.19 -40.54 -60.94
N GLY A 394 -20.37 -39.77 -61.67
CA GLY A 394 -20.59 -39.39 -63.07
C GLY A 394 -21.39 -38.12 -63.30
N GLN A 395 -22.05 -37.54 -62.28
CA GLN A 395 -22.85 -36.30 -62.42
C GLN A 395 -22.06 -35.07 -62.84
N VAL A 396 -20.80 -34.98 -62.48
CA VAL A 396 -19.94 -33.83 -62.78
C VAL A 396 -18.93 -34.05 -63.87
N GLU A 397 -19.01 -35.16 -64.56
CA GLU A 397 -18.10 -35.52 -65.63
C GLU A 397 -18.13 -34.46 -66.74
N GLY A 398 -16.93 -33.96 -67.12
CA GLY A 398 -16.77 -32.82 -68.05
C GLY A 398 -16.86 -31.44 -67.41
N HIS A 399 -17.25 -31.34 -66.14
CA HIS A 399 -17.34 -30.08 -65.40
C HIS A 399 -16.56 -30.08 -64.08
N GLU A 400 -15.70 -31.09 -63.89
CA GLU A 400 -15.02 -31.36 -62.60
C GLU A 400 -14.22 -30.21 -62.07
N GLN A 401 -13.52 -29.43 -62.89
CA GLN A 401 -12.73 -28.29 -62.49
C GLN A 401 -13.57 -27.19 -61.84
N LYS A 402 -14.78 -26.92 -62.39
CA LYS A 402 -15.69 -25.92 -61.82
C LYS A 402 -16.24 -26.37 -60.47
N TRP A 403 -16.58 -27.65 -60.36
CA TRP A 403 -17.08 -28.24 -59.10
C TRP A 403 -16.02 -28.31 -58.02
N LYS A 404 -14.75 -28.66 -58.37
CA LYS A 404 -13.60 -28.62 -57.45
C LYS A 404 -13.37 -27.21 -56.89
N GLN A 405 -13.65 -26.16 -57.66
CA GLN A 405 -13.45 -24.77 -57.28
C GLN A 405 -14.72 -24.09 -56.78
N ALA A 406 -15.85 -24.78 -56.73
CA ALA A 406 -17.15 -24.19 -56.39
C ALA A 406 -17.21 -23.59 -54.95
N ASN A 407 -16.35 -24.08 -54.04
CA ASN A 407 -16.24 -23.53 -52.68
C ASN A 407 -15.22 -22.37 -52.55
N THR A 408 -14.42 -22.11 -53.62
CA THR A 408 -13.38 -21.08 -53.60
C THR A 408 -13.63 -19.95 -54.57
N LYS A 409 -14.42 -20.20 -55.64
CA LYS A 409 -14.75 -19.23 -56.67
C LYS A 409 -16.27 -19.13 -56.84
N SER A 410 -16.77 -17.91 -57.02
CA SER A 410 -18.16 -17.67 -57.31
C SER A 410 -18.43 -17.92 -58.80
N TYR A 411 -19.28 -18.89 -59.11
CA TYR A 411 -19.76 -19.16 -60.46
C TYR A 411 -21.23 -18.79 -60.55
N PRO A 412 -21.68 -18.15 -61.65
CA PRO A 412 -23.11 -17.78 -61.82
C PRO A 412 -24.00 -19.03 -61.94
N TYR A 413 -23.47 -20.14 -62.45
CA TYR A 413 -24.14 -21.45 -62.52
C TYR A 413 -23.13 -22.57 -62.54
N LEU A 414 -23.55 -23.75 -62.05
CA LEU A 414 -22.81 -25.03 -62.12
C LEU A 414 -23.64 -25.99 -62.94
N LEU A 415 -23.01 -26.58 -63.96
CA LEU A 415 -23.64 -27.57 -64.82
C LEU A 415 -23.42 -28.96 -64.23
N TYR A 416 -24.42 -29.83 -64.35
CA TYR A 416 -24.35 -31.24 -63.98
C TYR A 416 -25.11 -32.09 -64.95
N LYS A 417 -24.81 -33.39 -65.03
CA LYS A 417 -25.56 -34.38 -65.82
C LYS A 417 -26.75 -34.87 -65.00
N GLY A 418 -27.94 -34.87 -65.58
CA GLY A 418 -29.18 -35.33 -64.94
C GLY A 418 -29.31 -36.85 -64.81
N THR A 419 -28.37 -37.63 -65.37
CA THR A 419 -28.32 -39.07 -65.29
C THR A 419 -27.04 -39.55 -64.61
N ALA A 420 -27.16 -40.49 -63.66
CA ALA A 420 -26.05 -41.13 -63.01
C ALA A 420 -25.34 -42.10 -63.99
N LEU A 421 -24.12 -42.59 -63.60
CA LEU A 421 -23.36 -43.59 -64.32
C LEU A 421 -24.16 -44.89 -64.52
N SER A 422 -25.15 -45.15 -63.63
CA SER A 422 -26.11 -46.27 -63.72
C SER A 422 -27.20 -46.12 -64.79
N GLY A 423 -27.23 -44.97 -65.50
CA GLY A 423 -28.27 -44.68 -66.52
C GLY A 423 -29.63 -44.25 -65.94
N LYS A 424 -29.78 -44.15 -64.66
CA LYS A 424 -31.02 -43.66 -63.98
C LYS A 424 -31.00 -42.14 -63.81
N PRO A 425 -32.17 -41.48 -63.79
CA PRO A 425 -32.23 -40.07 -63.46
C PRO A 425 -31.75 -39.86 -61.99
N ALA A 426 -30.80 -38.98 -61.81
CA ALA A 426 -30.24 -38.65 -60.49
C ALA A 426 -30.73 -37.29 -60.08
N PRO A 427 -30.98 -37.10 -58.77
CA PRO A 427 -31.34 -35.79 -58.19
C PRO A 427 -30.19 -34.82 -58.42
N PRO A 428 -30.46 -33.48 -58.44
CA PRO A 428 -29.42 -32.48 -58.56
C PRO A 428 -28.44 -32.59 -57.38
N PRO A 429 -27.13 -32.34 -57.64
CA PRO A 429 -26.15 -32.31 -56.56
C PRO A 429 -26.59 -31.42 -55.41
N GLN A 430 -26.66 -31.98 -54.23
CA GLN A 430 -27.09 -31.26 -53.04
C GLN A 430 -25.86 -30.76 -52.26
N ARG A 431 -25.90 -29.53 -51.82
CA ARG A 431 -24.90 -29.02 -50.92
C ARG A 431 -25.30 -29.41 -49.49
N ASN A 432 -24.41 -30.12 -48.81
CA ASN A 432 -24.62 -30.36 -47.41
C ASN A 432 -24.57 -29.00 -46.70
N GLN A 433 -25.74 -28.49 -46.23
CA GLN A 433 -25.75 -27.22 -45.51
C GLN A 433 -24.99 -27.40 -44.21
N PRO A 434 -23.91 -26.62 -43.99
CA PRO A 434 -23.25 -26.64 -42.69
C PRO A 434 -24.27 -26.17 -41.65
N MET A 435 -24.30 -26.84 -40.55
CA MET A 435 -24.99 -26.28 -39.37
C MET A 435 -24.37 -24.91 -39.08
N GLY A 436 -25.17 -23.85 -39.15
CA GLY A 436 -24.75 -22.54 -38.70
C GLY A 436 -24.42 -22.56 -37.20
N PRO A 437 -23.79 -21.54 -36.66
CA PRO A 437 -23.54 -21.44 -35.23
C PRO A 437 -24.86 -21.66 -34.49
N SER A 438 -24.95 -22.77 -33.73
CA SER A 438 -26.17 -23.08 -32.99
C SER A 438 -26.33 -22.08 -31.84
N GLY A 439 -27.58 -21.66 -31.57
CA GLY A 439 -27.85 -20.84 -30.41
C GLY A 439 -27.32 -21.44 -29.10
N ALA A 440 -27.18 -22.77 -29.05
CA ALA A 440 -26.59 -23.51 -27.94
C ALA A 440 -25.10 -23.15 -27.70
N LEU A 441 -24.30 -22.98 -28.79
CA LEU A 441 -22.88 -22.57 -28.67
C LEU A 441 -22.73 -21.16 -28.15
N ILE A 442 -23.60 -20.26 -28.61
CA ILE A 442 -23.61 -18.85 -28.14
C ILE A 442 -24.01 -18.82 -26.66
N ALA A 443 -25.05 -19.55 -26.27
CA ALA A 443 -25.48 -19.66 -24.89
C ALA A 443 -24.39 -20.30 -23.99
N ALA A 444 -23.72 -21.35 -24.43
CA ALA A 444 -22.62 -21.99 -23.70
C ALA A 444 -21.42 -21.04 -23.50
N LYS A 445 -21.06 -20.26 -24.52
CA LYS A 445 -20.01 -19.24 -24.44
C LYS A 445 -20.40 -18.13 -23.46
N GLN A 446 -21.66 -17.70 -23.47
CA GLN A 446 -22.18 -16.71 -22.53
C GLN A 446 -22.20 -17.27 -21.10
N GLY A 447 -22.68 -18.51 -20.91
CA GLY A 447 -22.67 -19.20 -19.62
C GLY A 447 -21.26 -19.30 -19.04
N ALA A 448 -20.26 -19.68 -19.85
CA ALA A 448 -18.86 -19.71 -19.40
C ALA A 448 -18.34 -18.31 -18.97
N SER A 449 -18.82 -17.24 -19.58
CA SER A 449 -18.50 -15.86 -19.14
C SER A 449 -19.18 -15.48 -17.84
N GLU A 450 -20.41 -15.92 -17.63
CA GLU A 450 -21.16 -15.74 -16.37
C GLU A 450 -20.56 -16.57 -15.25
N ASP A 451 -20.16 -17.82 -15.53
CA ASP A 451 -19.46 -18.69 -14.58
C ASP A 451 -18.15 -18.07 -14.10
N MET A 452 -17.36 -17.42 -14.98
CA MET A 452 -16.15 -16.69 -14.56
C MET A 452 -16.48 -15.60 -13.54
N GLN A 453 -17.55 -14.85 -13.75
CA GLN A 453 -17.99 -13.82 -12.80
C GLN A 453 -18.50 -14.43 -11.48
N ALA A 454 -19.20 -15.55 -11.55
CA ALA A 454 -19.73 -16.23 -10.38
C ALA A 454 -18.63 -16.81 -9.48
N VAL A 455 -17.62 -17.48 -10.06
CA VAL A 455 -16.51 -18.11 -9.29
C VAL A 455 -15.51 -17.10 -8.75
N THR A 456 -15.32 -15.98 -9.44
CA THR A 456 -14.43 -14.90 -8.96
C THR A 456 -15.13 -13.95 -7.99
N GLY A 457 -16.46 -13.95 -7.94
CA GLY A 457 -17.26 -12.98 -7.22
C GLY A 457 -17.23 -11.56 -7.82
N ILE A 458 -16.54 -11.37 -8.95
CA ILE A 458 -16.36 -10.07 -9.61
C ILE A 458 -17.33 -9.98 -10.76
N ARG A 459 -18.26 -9.03 -10.71
CA ARG A 459 -19.29 -8.84 -11.73
C ARG A 459 -18.94 -7.67 -12.64
N PHE A 460 -19.05 -7.88 -13.95
CA PHE A 460 -19.03 -6.80 -14.94
C PHE A 460 -20.47 -6.51 -15.34
N ASP A 461 -21.02 -5.44 -14.85
CA ASP A 461 -22.36 -5.01 -15.24
C ASP A 461 -22.36 -4.62 -16.73
N ALA A 462 -22.71 -5.58 -17.60
CA ALA A 462 -22.94 -5.31 -19.03
C ALA A 462 -24.13 -4.35 -19.24
N THR A 463 -24.99 -4.21 -18.26
CA THR A 463 -26.17 -3.34 -18.26
C THR A 463 -25.85 -1.85 -18.06
N LYS A 464 -24.60 -1.45 -17.85
CA LYS A 464 -24.24 -0.01 -17.76
C LYS A 464 -24.52 0.76 -19.07
N GLN A 465 -24.68 0.06 -20.19
CA GLN A 465 -24.97 0.69 -21.50
C GLN A 465 -26.47 0.94 -21.79
N GLU A 466 -27.38 0.29 -21.08
CA GLU A 466 -28.85 0.43 -21.29
C GLU A 466 -29.59 1.04 -20.11
N ARG A 467 -28.89 1.58 -19.10
CA ARG A 467 -29.57 2.16 -17.94
C ARG A 467 -30.24 3.48 -18.32
N THR A 468 -31.55 3.44 -18.26
CA THR A 468 -32.46 4.60 -18.34
C THR A 468 -32.08 5.60 -17.22
N TYR A 469 -32.15 6.89 -17.54
CA TYR A 469 -31.79 8.05 -16.70
C TYR A 469 -32.49 8.17 -15.33
N ASP A 470 -33.24 7.16 -14.89
CA ASP A 470 -34.15 7.23 -13.72
C ASP A 470 -33.72 6.38 -12.50
N GLU A 471 -32.57 5.70 -12.52
CA GLU A 471 -32.10 5.01 -11.31
C GLU A 471 -31.53 6.02 -10.31
N SER A 472 -32.17 6.11 -9.13
CA SER A 472 -31.76 7.02 -8.06
C SER A 472 -30.32 6.73 -7.66
N GLY A 473 -29.51 7.78 -7.42
CA GLY A 473 -28.12 7.65 -7.01
C GLY A 473 -27.92 6.71 -5.81
N ARG A 474 -28.96 6.42 -5.04
CA ARG A 474 -28.99 5.47 -3.92
C ARG A 474 -28.92 4.01 -4.38
N ALA A 475 -29.64 3.64 -5.42
CA ALA A 475 -29.59 2.29 -6.01
C ALA A 475 -28.20 2.01 -6.62
N LEU A 476 -27.58 3.03 -7.23
CA LEU A 476 -26.23 2.93 -7.77
C LEU A 476 -25.16 2.72 -6.67
N LEU A 477 -25.31 3.37 -5.52
CA LEU A 477 -24.44 3.19 -4.37
C LEU A 477 -24.62 1.81 -3.71
N GLU A 478 -25.81 1.29 -3.66
CA GLU A 478 -26.09 -0.06 -3.13
C GLU A 478 -25.53 -1.15 -4.05
N LEU A 479 -25.64 -0.99 -5.36
CA LEU A 479 -25.04 -1.88 -6.34
C LEU A 479 -23.51 -1.86 -6.27
N LYS A 480 -22.89 -0.67 -6.16
CA LYS A 480 -21.44 -0.55 -5.99
C LYS A 480 -20.96 -1.26 -4.70
N LYS A 481 -21.69 -1.12 -3.60
CA LYS A 481 -21.39 -1.87 -2.36
C LYS A 481 -21.50 -3.39 -2.53
N SER A 482 -22.44 -3.87 -3.34
CA SER A 482 -22.57 -5.30 -3.63
C SER A 482 -21.44 -5.84 -4.49
N ASP A 483 -20.96 -5.04 -5.44
CA ASP A 483 -19.83 -5.42 -6.31
C ASP A 483 -18.50 -5.43 -5.53
N ASP A 484 -18.34 -4.54 -4.54
CA ASP A 484 -17.14 -4.45 -3.69
C ASP A 484 -16.99 -5.65 -2.73
N LEU A 485 -18.07 -6.39 -2.44
CA LEU A 485 -18.03 -7.54 -1.52
C LEU A 485 -17.17 -8.71 -2.03
N GLY A 486 -17.12 -8.93 -3.31
CA GLY A 486 -16.35 -10.06 -3.90
C GLY A 486 -14.84 -9.92 -3.77
N SER A 487 -14.32 -8.70 -3.76
CA SER A 487 -12.89 -8.39 -3.66
C SER A 487 -12.45 -7.94 -2.26
N PHE A 488 -13.39 -7.75 -1.33
CA PHE A 488 -13.14 -7.15 -0.02
C PHE A 488 -12.06 -7.87 0.80
N HIS A 489 -12.02 -9.21 0.76
CA HIS A 489 -11.03 -9.97 1.52
C HIS A 489 -9.59 -9.70 1.06
N TYR A 490 -9.33 -9.40 -0.22
CA TYR A 490 -8.02 -8.98 -0.71
C TYR A 490 -7.61 -7.63 -0.12
N ILE A 491 -8.56 -6.69 -0.06
CA ILE A 491 -8.33 -5.35 0.52
C ILE A 491 -8.09 -5.44 2.03
N ASP A 492 -8.83 -6.29 2.76
CA ASP A 492 -8.62 -6.52 4.20
C ASP A 492 -7.25 -7.15 4.48
N ASN A 493 -6.85 -8.16 3.70
CA ASN A 493 -5.53 -8.76 3.81
C ASN A 493 -4.42 -7.74 3.49
N HIS A 494 -4.61 -6.88 2.48
CA HIS A 494 -3.69 -5.78 2.17
C HIS A 494 -3.52 -4.83 3.37
N ALA A 495 -4.63 -4.44 4.01
CA ALA A 495 -4.58 -3.60 5.20
C ALA A 495 -3.86 -4.27 6.38
N ARG A 496 -3.98 -5.61 6.53
CA ARG A 496 -3.24 -6.38 7.56
C ARG A 496 -1.74 -6.33 7.31
N SER A 497 -1.30 -6.57 6.07
CA SER A 497 0.11 -6.50 5.69
C SER A 497 0.67 -5.08 5.86
N LEU A 498 -0.07 -4.03 5.47
CA LEU A 498 0.31 -2.64 5.72
C LEU A 498 0.40 -2.30 7.21
N ARG A 499 -0.47 -2.87 8.04
CA ARG A 499 -0.36 -2.71 9.50
C ARG A 499 0.95 -3.26 10.02
N GLN A 500 1.40 -4.40 9.50
CA GLN A 500 2.70 -4.97 9.88
C GLN A 500 3.87 -4.11 9.36
N VAL A 501 3.80 -3.56 8.16
CA VAL A 501 4.76 -2.55 7.68
C VAL A 501 4.85 -1.39 8.68
N GLY A 502 3.71 -0.81 9.06
CA GLY A 502 3.67 0.27 10.03
C GLY A 502 4.26 -0.10 11.39
N ARG A 503 4.00 -1.31 11.89
CA ARG A 503 4.60 -1.81 13.15
C ARG A 503 6.12 -1.90 13.06
N ILE A 504 6.65 -2.40 11.96
CA ILE A 504 8.10 -2.47 11.73
C ILE A 504 8.69 -1.07 11.64
N LEU A 505 8.05 -0.13 10.91
CA LEU A 505 8.52 1.25 10.81
C LEU A 505 8.54 1.94 12.17
N VAL A 506 7.47 1.85 12.96
CA VAL A 506 7.39 2.44 14.29
C VAL A 506 8.43 1.85 15.26
N ASP A 507 8.78 0.57 15.10
CA ASP A 507 9.86 -0.07 15.87
C ASP A 507 11.26 0.37 15.41
N LEU A 508 11.47 0.56 14.11
CA LEU A 508 12.77 0.92 13.53
C LEU A 508 13.10 2.42 13.67
N ILE A 509 12.10 3.29 13.55
CA ILE A 509 12.31 4.74 13.58
C ILE A 509 13.15 5.18 14.79
N PRO A 510 12.82 4.83 16.06
CA PRO A 510 13.62 5.26 17.21
C PRO A 510 15.03 4.67 17.26
N LYS A 511 15.30 3.58 16.52
CA LYS A 511 16.57 2.87 16.51
C LYS A 511 17.50 3.32 15.39
N ILE A 512 16.94 3.80 14.28
CA ILE A 512 17.70 4.24 13.10
C ILE A 512 17.86 5.77 13.07
N TYR A 513 16.86 6.50 13.59
CA TYR A 513 16.92 7.96 13.67
C TYR A 513 17.40 8.39 15.06
N ASP A 514 18.58 7.93 15.45
CA ASP A 514 19.24 8.06 16.75
C ASP A 514 20.02 9.37 16.95
N THR A 515 20.21 10.14 15.86
CA THR A 515 20.92 11.42 15.88
C THR A 515 19.96 12.61 15.75
N PRO A 516 20.25 13.75 16.41
CA PRO A 516 19.46 14.99 16.23
C PRO A 516 19.56 15.47 14.77
N ARG A 517 18.45 15.46 14.07
CA ARG A 517 18.38 15.91 12.66
C ARG A 517 17.03 16.53 12.33
N THR A 518 17.00 17.25 11.22
CA THR A 518 15.78 17.86 10.70
C THR A 518 15.25 17.04 9.55
N LEU A 519 13.97 16.70 9.59
CA LEU A 519 13.30 15.92 8.56
C LEU A 519 12.10 16.69 8.03
N THR A 520 11.74 16.42 6.79
CA THR A 520 10.50 16.88 6.19
C THR A 520 9.47 15.77 6.33
N ILE A 521 8.43 16.01 7.11
CA ILE A 521 7.30 15.08 7.25
C ILE A 521 6.15 15.48 6.33
N LEU A 522 5.28 14.52 6.02
CA LEU A 522 4.12 14.74 5.19
C LEU A 522 2.84 14.70 6.06
N ARG A 523 2.14 15.83 6.14
CA ARG A 523 0.86 15.92 6.85
C ARG A 523 -0.27 15.19 6.09
N GLU A 524 -1.40 15.00 6.75
CA GLU A 524 -2.57 14.37 6.17
C GLU A 524 -3.15 15.14 4.97
N ASP A 525 -3.01 16.47 4.99
CA ASP A 525 -3.41 17.35 3.89
C ASP A 525 -2.41 17.36 2.70
N GLY A 526 -1.34 16.57 2.76
CA GLY A 526 -0.29 16.51 1.74
C GLY A 526 0.72 17.66 1.81
N LYS A 527 0.63 18.54 2.81
CA LYS A 527 1.60 19.63 3.00
C LYS A 527 2.85 19.11 3.69
N GLU A 528 3.99 19.61 3.25
CA GLU A 528 5.27 19.32 3.87
C GLU A 528 5.49 20.21 5.11
N GLU A 529 5.93 19.60 6.19
CA GLU A 529 6.32 20.31 7.41
C GLU A 529 7.72 19.88 7.82
N ILE A 530 8.55 20.87 8.18
CA ILE A 530 9.92 20.62 8.65
C ILE A 530 9.88 20.43 10.17
N VAL A 531 10.34 19.25 10.62
CA VAL A 531 10.32 18.85 12.04
C VAL A 531 11.72 18.44 12.48
N GLY A 532 12.08 18.74 13.72
CA GLY A 532 13.31 18.25 14.34
C GLY A 532 13.08 16.93 15.06
N ILE A 533 13.99 15.98 14.87
CA ILE A 533 14.11 14.80 15.74
C ILE A 533 15.19 15.07 16.77
N HIS A 534 14.93 14.74 18.03
CA HIS A 534 15.89 14.83 19.10
C HIS A 534 15.76 13.65 20.07
N PRO A 535 16.48 12.56 19.84
CA PRO A 535 16.34 11.29 20.61
C PRO A 535 16.64 11.41 22.10
N TYR A 536 17.43 12.43 22.49
CA TYR A 536 17.86 12.63 23.90
C TYR A 536 16.96 13.58 24.68
N MET A 537 15.85 14.03 24.10
CA MET A 537 14.90 14.91 24.78
C MET A 537 14.05 14.10 25.77
N GLY A 538 13.85 14.60 26.98
CA GLY A 538 13.09 13.89 28.03
C GLY A 538 11.57 13.86 27.79
N SER A 539 11.04 14.70 26.89
CA SER A 539 9.62 14.76 26.51
C SER A 539 9.41 14.20 25.11
N ALA A 540 8.25 13.58 24.87
CA ALA A 540 7.90 13.03 23.56
C ALA A 540 7.75 14.11 22.49
N TYR A 541 7.27 15.30 22.86
CA TYR A 541 7.03 16.41 21.95
C TYR A 541 7.32 17.76 22.63
N MET A 542 7.84 18.71 21.87
CA MET A 542 8.07 20.08 22.30
C MET A 542 7.96 21.06 21.12
N GLU A 543 7.29 22.18 21.35
CA GLU A 543 7.32 23.32 20.44
C GLU A 543 8.33 24.36 20.92
N GLY A 544 9.29 24.69 20.09
CA GLY A 544 10.27 25.73 20.32
C GLY A 544 10.18 26.81 19.25
N LYS A 545 10.63 28.03 19.57
CA LYS A 545 10.81 29.07 18.56
C LYS A 545 12.26 29.05 18.09
N ASP A 546 12.46 28.97 16.78
CA ASP A 546 13.76 29.15 16.15
C ASP A 546 14.26 30.59 16.34
N GLY A 547 15.56 30.82 16.23
CA GLY A 547 16.17 32.16 16.29
C GLY A 547 15.59 33.17 15.28
N SER A 548 14.86 32.73 14.29
CA SER A 548 14.07 33.52 13.33
C SER A 548 12.62 33.80 13.79
N GLY A 549 12.20 33.32 14.97
CA GLY A 549 10.85 33.47 15.50
C GLY A 549 9.79 32.50 14.94
N LYS A 550 10.18 31.60 14.03
CA LYS A 550 9.28 30.54 13.53
C LYS A 550 9.14 29.41 14.54
N THR A 551 7.93 28.94 14.75
CA THR A 551 7.66 27.76 15.58
C THR A 551 8.28 26.53 14.92
N ARG A 552 9.18 25.86 15.64
CA ARG A 552 9.77 24.59 15.24
C ARG A 552 9.27 23.50 16.16
N LYS A 553 8.74 22.46 15.57
CA LYS A 553 8.30 21.28 16.30
C LYS A 553 9.47 20.31 16.40
N VAL A 554 9.70 19.81 17.60
CA VAL A 554 10.73 18.81 17.87
C VAL A 554 10.08 17.65 18.61
N PHE A 555 10.36 16.43 18.19
CA PHE A 555 9.84 15.25 18.85
C PHE A 555 10.92 14.20 19.12
N ASN A 556 10.67 13.39 20.13
CA ASN A 556 11.51 12.25 20.49
C ASN A 556 10.75 10.94 20.20
N PRO A 557 11.16 10.17 19.20
CA PRO A 557 10.50 8.91 18.83
C PRO A 557 10.73 7.80 19.86
N THR A 558 11.72 7.94 20.77
CA THR A 558 12.03 6.91 21.79
C THR A 558 11.10 6.96 23.00
N VAL A 559 10.39 8.08 23.21
CA VAL A 559 9.52 8.29 24.35
C VAL A 559 8.07 7.97 24.00
N GLY A 560 7.46 7.10 24.77
CA GLY A 560 6.06 6.72 24.61
C GLY A 560 5.86 5.33 24.01
N GLN A 561 4.60 4.91 23.95
CA GLN A 561 4.18 3.66 23.31
C GLN A 561 3.14 3.97 22.24
N TYR A 562 3.39 3.49 21.05
CA TYR A 562 2.57 3.79 19.87
C TYR A 562 2.08 2.50 19.21
N GLY A 563 0.82 2.51 18.82
CA GLY A 563 0.18 1.46 18.05
C GLY A 563 -0.08 1.90 16.62
N VAL A 564 -0.25 0.92 15.73
CA VAL A 564 -0.52 1.16 14.32
C VAL A 564 -1.91 0.72 13.96
N THR A 565 -2.64 1.60 13.30
CA THR A 565 -3.93 1.32 12.68
C THR A 565 -3.84 1.63 11.19
N VAL A 566 -4.62 0.89 10.39
CA VAL A 566 -4.72 1.15 8.96
C VAL A 566 -6.16 1.52 8.64
N THR A 567 -6.35 2.66 8.02
CA THR A 567 -7.66 3.11 7.56
C THR A 567 -7.80 2.79 6.08
N ILE A 568 -8.81 2.00 5.74
CA ILE A 568 -9.22 1.72 4.38
C ILE A 568 -10.18 2.83 3.96
N GLY A 569 -9.93 3.48 2.85
CA GLY A 569 -10.84 4.49 2.33
C GLY A 569 -10.24 5.22 1.14
N PRO A 570 -11.06 5.99 0.41
CA PRO A 570 -10.59 6.73 -0.74
C PRO A 570 -9.44 7.66 -0.35
N SER A 571 -8.56 7.97 -1.31
CA SER A 571 -7.44 8.89 -1.13
C SER A 571 -7.92 10.22 -0.55
N TYR A 572 -7.00 10.99 0.07
CA TYR A 572 -7.34 12.30 0.64
C TYR A 572 -8.07 13.21 -0.35
N SER A 573 -7.64 13.22 -1.61
CA SER A 573 -8.30 13.97 -2.70
C SER A 573 -9.72 13.47 -2.98
N THR A 574 -9.93 12.15 -3.00
CA THR A 574 -11.26 11.55 -3.22
C THR A 574 -12.18 11.77 -2.03
N LYS A 575 -11.68 11.58 -0.78
CA LYS A 575 -12.43 11.92 0.45
C LYS A 575 -12.84 13.38 0.47
N ARG A 576 -11.93 14.26 0.08
CA ARG A 576 -12.16 15.70 -0.01
C ARG A 576 -13.25 16.02 -1.04
N ALA A 577 -13.18 15.42 -2.23
CA ALA A 577 -14.20 15.58 -3.25
C ALA A 577 -15.58 15.03 -2.84
N GLU A 578 -15.62 13.85 -2.20
CA GLU A 578 -16.87 13.26 -1.67
C GLU A 578 -17.46 14.10 -0.55
N ALA A 579 -16.63 14.59 0.38
CA ALA A 579 -17.06 15.50 1.43
C ALA A 579 -17.61 16.80 0.84
N GLY A 580 -16.95 17.39 -0.15
CA GLY A 580 -17.42 18.57 -0.88
C GLY A 580 -18.76 18.34 -1.56
N ASN A 581 -18.94 17.20 -2.24
CA ASN A 581 -20.19 16.82 -2.89
C ASN A 581 -21.32 16.59 -1.87
N SER A 582 -21.02 15.91 -0.77
CA SER A 582 -21.98 15.67 0.32
C SER A 582 -22.40 16.99 0.99
N MET A 583 -21.47 17.90 1.24
CA MET A 583 -21.74 19.23 1.78
C MET A 583 -22.55 20.09 0.79
N MET A 584 -22.26 19.99 -0.52
CA MET A 584 -23.07 20.67 -1.54
C MET A 584 -24.50 20.11 -1.63
N ALA A 585 -24.66 18.78 -1.51
CA ALA A 585 -25.99 18.16 -1.44
C ALA A 585 -26.75 18.60 -0.19
N PHE A 586 -26.07 18.69 0.95
CA PHE A 586 -26.65 19.21 2.20
C PHE A 586 -27.04 20.69 2.07
N ALA A 587 -26.16 21.52 1.49
CA ALA A 587 -26.46 22.94 1.24
C ALA A 587 -27.66 23.14 0.30
N LYS A 588 -27.83 22.26 -0.71
CA LYS A 588 -29.01 22.26 -1.57
C LYS A 588 -30.31 21.86 -0.85
N ALA A 589 -30.20 20.89 0.06
CA ALA A 589 -31.34 20.43 0.87
C ALA A 589 -31.72 21.45 1.95
N MET A 590 -30.79 22.23 2.46
CA MET A 590 -30.98 23.25 3.51
C MET A 590 -30.32 24.58 3.09
N PRO A 591 -30.95 25.38 2.21
CA PRO A 591 -30.34 26.60 1.67
C PRO A 591 -29.98 27.64 2.75
N ASN A 592 -30.66 27.67 3.88
CA ASN A 592 -30.40 28.60 4.97
C ASN A 592 -29.05 28.30 5.69
N THR A 593 -28.52 27.07 5.60
CA THR A 593 -27.24 26.68 6.20
C THR A 593 -26.07 26.77 5.21
N ALA A 594 -26.34 27.02 3.94
CA ALA A 594 -25.32 27.05 2.89
C ALA A 594 -24.22 28.10 3.19
N GLY A 595 -24.59 29.27 3.71
CA GLY A 595 -23.63 30.30 4.12
C GLY A 595 -22.71 29.89 5.29
N LEU A 596 -23.20 29.03 6.20
CA LEU A 596 -22.45 28.59 7.38
C LEU A 596 -21.40 27.51 7.11
N ILE A 597 -21.54 26.80 5.97
CA ILE A 597 -20.62 25.70 5.57
C ILE A 597 -19.90 26.02 4.25
N ALA A 598 -20.05 27.22 3.73
CA ALA A 598 -19.49 27.61 2.44
C ALA A 598 -17.94 27.58 2.43
N ASP A 599 -17.30 27.92 3.53
CA ASP A 599 -15.85 27.82 3.74
C ASP A 599 -15.38 26.36 3.73
N LEU A 600 -16.11 25.46 4.37
CA LEU A 600 -15.82 24.02 4.36
C LEU A 600 -16.02 23.41 2.98
N ILE A 601 -17.07 23.83 2.27
CA ILE A 601 -17.30 23.41 0.87
C ILE A 601 -16.14 23.85 -0.01
N ALA A 602 -15.71 25.12 0.09
CA ALA A 602 -14.59 25.65 -0.68
C ALA A 602 -13.28 24.96 -0.32
N LYS A 603 -12.99 24.71 0.97
CA LYS A 603 -11.81 24.00 1.44
C LYS A 603 -11.72 22.58 0.90
N ASN A 604 -12.86 21.92 0.65
CA ASN A 604 -12.92 20.56 0.14
C ASN A 604 -13.00 20.47 -1.40
N GLN A 605 -12.84 21.59 -2.12
CA GLN A 605 -12.75 21.59 -3.59
C GLN A 605 -11.29 21.57 -4.05
N ASP A 606 -11.06 21.05 -5.27
CA ASP A 606 -9.72 20.84 -5.84
C ASP A 606 -9.42 21.72 -7.06
N TRP A 607 -10.00 22.95 -7.08
CA TRP A 607 -9.73 23.91 -8.13
C TRP A 607 -8.78 25.02 -7.66
N PRO A 608 -7.97 25.63 -8.57
CA PRO A 608 -7.04 26.68 -8.21
C PRO A 608 -7.72 27.85 -7.49
N GLY A 609 -7.25 28.21 -6.30
CA GLY A 609 -7.85 29.27 -5.47
C GLY A 609 -8.92 28.84 -4.48
N ALA A 610 -9.24 27.55 -4.39
CA ALA A 610 -10.22 27.02 -3.42
C ALA A 610 -9.84 27.35 -1.97
N GLU A 611 -8.57 27.22 -1.60
CA GLU A 611 -8.06 27.50 -0.24
C GLU A 611 -8.13 29.03 0.08
N GLU A 612 -7.82 29.87 -0.90
CA GLU A 612 -7.94 31.32 -0.75
C GLU A 612 -9.41 31.73 -0.58
N MET A 613 -10.29 31.11 -1.34
CA MET A 613 -11.74 31.34 -1.23
C MET A 613 -12.30 30.85 0.11
N ALA A 614 -11.87 29.68 0.58
CA ALA A 614 -12.24 29.17 1.90
C ALA A 614 -11.79 30.14 3.01
N THR A 615 -10.57 30.68 2.92
CA THR A 615 -10.06 31.66 3.88
C THR A 615 -10.85 32.96 3.86
N ARG A 616 -11.28 33.42 2.70
CA ARG A 616 -12.15 34.61 2.57
C ARG A 616 -13.54 34.37 3.12
N LEU A 617 -14.13 33.21 2.85
CA LEU A 617 -15.45 32.81 3.35
C LEU A 617 -15.42 32.62 4.88
N ALA A 618 -14.36 31.98 5.42
CA ALA A 618 -14.18 31.83 6.86
C ALA A 618 -14.14 33.17 7.61
N LYS A 619 -13.56 34.24 7.02
CA LYS A 619 -13.58 35.58 7.59
C LYS A 619 -14.97 36.24 7.58
N ALA A 620 -15.89 35.76 6.76
CA ALA A 620 -17.26 36.22 6.68
C ALA A 620 -18.19 35.48 7.67
N LEU A 621 -17.71 34.38 8.28
CA LEU A 621 -18.49 33.60 9.26
C LEU A 621 -18.51 34.29 10.64
N PRO A 622 -19.60 34.09 11.41
CA PRO A 622 -19.63 34.51 12.80
C PRO A 622 -18.48 33.90 13.61
N PRO A 623 -17.78 34.67 14.48
CA PRO A 623 -16.60 34.20 15.23
C PRO A 623 -16.81 32.95 16.08
N GLN A 624 -18.06 32.62 16.37
CA GLN A 624 -18.45 31.46 17.18
C GLN A 624 -18.34 30.14 16.47
N LEU A 625 -18.33 30.14 15.12
CA LEU A 625 -18.23 28.96 14.28
C LEU A 625 -16.79 28.67 13.80
N LEU A 626 -15.86 29.56 14.08
CA LEU A 626 -14.45 29.40 13.74
C LEU A 626 -13.79 28.38 14.67
N THR A 627 -13.03 27.45 14.08
CA THR A 627 -12.25 26.45 14.82
C THR A 627 -11.13 27.10 15.66
N PRO A 628 -10.64 26.46 16.72
CA PRO A 628 -9.60 27.01 17.60
C PRO A 628 -8.31 27.49 16.91
N GLU A 629 -8.02 26.93 15.73
CA GLU A 629 -6.85 27.30 14.90
C GLU A 629 -7.01 28.64 14.16
N GLN A 630 -8.23 29.19 14.10
CA GLN A 630 -8.56 30.43 13.41
C GLN A 630 -8.81 31.60 14.38
N LYS A 631 -8.32 31.51 15.62
CA LYS A 631 -8.61 32.48 16.71
C LYS A 631 -7.95 33.84 16.48
N ASP A 632 -8.75 34.74 15.90
CA ASP A 632 -8.84 36.07 16.46
C ASP A 632 -10.20 36.21 17.18
N VAL A 633 -10.25 35.77 18.43
CA VAL A 633 -11.47 35.88 19.26
C VAL A 633 -11.67 37.37 19.59
N PRO A 634 -12.86 37.94 19.33
CA PRO A 634 -13.11 39.33 19.66
C PRO A 634 -12.81 39.63 21.14
N PRO A 635 -12.20 40.79 21.47
CA PRO A 635 -11.74 41.11 22.82
C PRO A 635 -12.80 40.97 23.93
N GLN A 636 -14.07 41.16 23.57
CA GLN A 636 -15.22 41.04 24.48
C GLN A 636 -15.48 39.59 24.93
N ILE A 637 -15.27 38.60 24.03
CA ILE A 637 -15.45 37.18 24.35
C ILE A 637 -14.22 36.66 25.11
N GLN A 638 -13.01 37.11 24.76
CA GLN A 638 -11.81 36.84 25.56
C GLN A 638 -11.94 37.35 27.00
N ALA A 639 -12.46 38.56 27.21
CA ALA A 639 -12.71 39.10 28.53
C ALA A 639 -13.72 38.26 29.33
N LEU A 640 -14.77 37.73 28.67
CA LEU A 640 -15.77 36.86 29.30
C LEU A 640 -15.17 35.50 29.69
N ILE A 641 -14.37 34.87 28.83
CA ILE A 641 -13.69 33.62 29.12
C ILE A 641 -12.68 33.79 30.25
N GLN A 642 -11.89 34.88 30.26
CA GLN A 642 -10.95 35.19 31.33
C GLN A 642 -11.66 35.45 32.64
N ALA A 643 -12.81 36.15 32.65
CA ALA A 643 -13.61 36.36 33.84
C ALA A 643 -14.18 35.05 34.42
N MET A 644 -14.61 34.14 33.55
CA MET A 644 -15.09 32.80 33.95
C MET A 644 -13.95 31.94 34.51
N ASP A 645 -12.80 31.89 33.87
CA ASP A 645 -11.61 31.19 34.37
C ASP A 645 -11.13 31.72 35.73
N ALA A 646 -11.16 33.05 35.92
CA ALA A 646 -10.85 33.65 37.18
C ALA A 646 -11.86 33.25 38.29
N GLN A 647 -13.16 33.20 37.97
CA GLN A 647 -14.21 32.78 38.89
C GLN A 647 -14.09 31.30 39.28
N ILE A 648 -13.80 30.42 38.30
CA ILE A 648 -13.55 28.98 38.54
C ILE A 648 -12.30 28.79 39.42
N LYS A 649 -11.21 29.51 39.15
CA LYS A 649 -9.99 29.48 39.98
C LYS A 649 -10.25 29.96 41.38
N GLN A 650 -11.03 31.02 41.57
CA GLN A 650 -11.38 31.55 42.90
C GLN A 650 -12.22 30.52 43.69
N LEU A 651 -13.24 29.92 43.07
CA LEU A 651 -14.03 28.84 43.67
C LEU A 651 -13.19 27.60 43.99
N GLY A 652 -12.20 27.29 43.14
CA GLY A 652 -11.23 26.22 43.39
C GLY A 652 -10.35 26.49 44.61
N GLN A 653 -9.89 27.74 44.80
CA GLN A 653 -9.11 28.14 45.95
C GLN A 653 -9.96 28.15 47.25
N GLU A 654 -11.21 28.65 47.18
CA GLU A 654 -12.13 28.58 48.33
C GLU A 654 -12.41 27.14 48.75
N ARG A 655 -12.60 26.24 47.76
CA ARG A 655 -12.75 24.81 48.02
C ARG A 655 -11.52 24.24 48.73
N GLN A 656 -10.30 24.55 48.26
CA GLN A 656 -9.06 24.07 48.87
C GLN A 656 -8.89 24.58 50.27
N GLN A 657 -9.23 25.86 50.55
CA GLN A 657 -9.17 26.45 51.90
C GLN A 657 -10.20 25.79 52.84
N LEU A 658 -11.43 25.53 52.37
CA LEU A 658 -12.44 24.83 53.14
C LEU A 658 -12.07 23.37 53.45
N VAL A 659 -11.50 22.64 52.44
CA VAL A 659 -10.99 21.29 52.65
C VAL A 659 -9.81 21.26 53.59
N ALA A 660 -8.88 22.23 53.53
CA ALA A 660 -7.75 22.35 54.44
C ALA A 660 -8.17 22.72 55.88
N ALA A 661 -9.19 23.57 56.04
CA ALA A 661 -9.78 23.91 57.34
C ALA A 661 -10.48 22.73 58.02
N LEU A 662 -11.05 21.82 57.21
CA LEU A 662 -11.70 20.60 57.68
C LEU A 662 -10.73 19.48 58.05
N GLN A 663 -9.48 19.49 57.56
CA GLN A 663 -8.48 18.42 57.80
C GLN A 663 -8.02 18.34 59.29
N ASN A 664 -8.43 19.24 60.17
CA ASN A 664 -8.00 19.27 61.56
C ASN A 664 -8.99 18.71 62.63
N GLN A 665 -10.18 18.15 62.28
CA GLN A 665 -11.13 17.55 63.26
C GLN A 665 -11.76 16.23 62.78
N ASP A 666 -12.06 15.26 63.70
CA ASP A 666 -12.40 13.87 63.36
C ASP A 666 -13.88 13.50 63.06
N LYS A 667 -14.07 12.43 62.30
CA LYS A 667 -15.21 11.54 62.00
C LYS A 667 -16.46 12.02 61.23
N ASP A 668 -16.87 13.28 61.26
CA ASP A 668 -18.01 13.77 60.46
C ASP A 668 -17.62 14.33 59.06
N ARG A 669 -16.38 14.14 58.71
CA ARG A 669 -15.66 14.81 57.63
C ARG A 669 -16.01 14.34 56.24
N GLN A 670 -16.20 13.03 56.03
CA GLN A 670 -16.42 12.50 54.68
C GLN A 670 -17.72 13.02 54.07
N ILE A 671 -18.77 13.12 54.88
CA ILE A 671 -20.07 13.64 54.46
C ILE A 671 -19.99 15.15 54.14
N LEU A 672 -19.18 15.90 54.91
CA LEU A 672 -19.06 17.34 54.69
C LEU A 672 -18.19 17.67 53.47
N VAL A 673 -17.12 16.94 53.23
CA VAL A 673 -16.28 17.06 52.04
C VAL A 673 -17.06 16.69 50.77
N GLU A 674 -17.87 15.64 50.85
CA GLU A 674 -18.74 15.25 49.73
C GLU A 674 -19.83 16.28 49.42
N LYS A 675 -20.35 16.95 50.46
CA LYS A 675 -21.31 18.05 50.30
C LYS A 675 -20.65 19.28 49.68
N ILE A 676 -19.44 19.64 50.12
CA ILE A 676 -18.65 20.75 49.55
C ILE A 676 -18.30 20.48 48.08
N ASN A 677 -17.94 19.25 47.72
CA ASN A 677 -17.67 18.88 46.36
C ASN A 677 -18.92 18.97 45.48
N ARG A 678 -20.08 18.47 45.93
CA ARG A 678 -21.36 18.64 45.23
C ARG A 678 -21.79 20.09 45.09
N ASP A 679 -21.61 20.91 46.12
CA ASP A 679 -21.91 22.35 46.03
C ASP A 679 -20.98 23.07 45.03
N PHE A 680 -19.70 22.67 44.99
CA PHE A 680 -18.76 23.20 43.98
C PHE A 680 -19.18 22.80 42.56
N GLU A 681 -19.45 21.50 42.31
CA GLU A 681 -19.92 21.01 41.00
C GLU A 681 -21.23 21.71 40.58
N SER A 682 -22.17 21.90 41.50
CA SER A 682 -23.43 22.58 41.21
C SER A 682 -23.24 24.06 40.84
N LYS A 683 -22.30 24.76 41.51
CA LYS A 683 -21.94 26.15 41.21
C LYS A 683 -21.21 26.28 39.86
N VAL A 684 -20.31 25.35 39.54
CA VAL A 684 -19.63 25.30 38.25
C VAL A 684 -20.63 25.03 37.10
N LEU A 685 -21.56 24.06 37.31
CA LEU A 685 -22.65 23.81 36.38
C LEU A 685 -23.57 25.00 36.16
N LYS A 686 -23.84 25.78 37.24
CA LYS A 686 -24.66 26.99 37.17
C LYS A 686 -23.96 28.10 36.40
N ILE A 687 -22.67 28.30 36.62
CA ILE A 687 -21.84 29.22 35.83
C ILE A 687 -21.81 28.83 34.35
N ALA A 688 -21.70 27.52 34.04
CA ALA A 688 -21.73 27.01 32.69
C ALA A 688 -23.11 27.25 32.04
N ALA A 689 -24.22 27.04 32.75
CA ALA A 689 -25.57 27.30 32.25
C ALA A 689 -25.84 28.80 32.04
N ASP A 690 -25.48 29.67 33.01
CA ASP A 690 -25.62 31.12 32.88
C ASP A 690 -24.76 31.69 31.73
N SER A 691 -23.64 31.07 31.44
CA SER A 691 -22.80 31.44 30.31
C SER A 691 -23.42 31.00 29.00
N GLN A 692 -24.08 29.84 28.97
CA GLN A 692 -24.78 29.32 27.78
C GLN A 692 -25.98 30.21 27.41
N ASP A 693 -26.69 30.76 28.42
CA ASP A 693 -27.80 31.68 28.19
C ASP A 693 -27.31 33.05 27.72
N LYS A 694 -26.25 33.61 28.33
CA LYS A 694 -25.62 34.85 27.85
C LYS A 694 -25.03 34.70 26.45
N PHE A 695 -24.55 33.53 26.10
CA PHE A 695 -24.06 33.19 24.76
C PHE A 695 -25.20 33.13 23.77
N LYS A 696 -26.36 32.54 24.13
CA LYS A 696 -27.59 32.55 23.31
C LYS A 696 -28.10 33.95 23.05
N ASP A 697 -28.13 34.81 24.08
CA ASP A 697 -28.55 36.20 23.95
C ASP A 697 -27.62 37.00 23.01
N ALA A 698 -26.31 36.77 23.11
CA ALA A 698 -25.33 37.37 22.20
C ALA A 698 -25.48 36.88 20.75
N VAL A 699 -25.80 35.60 20.57
CA VAL A 699 -26.09 35.03 19.23
C VAL A 699 -27.38 35.65 18.64
N GLN A 700 -28.45 35.76 19.43
CA GLN A 700 -29.68 36.40 18.97
C GLN A 700 -29.49 37.89 18.60
N GLN A 701 -28.67 38.63 19.37
CA GLN A 701 -28.35 40.02 19.01
C GLN A 701 -27.54 40.11 17.73
N MET A 702 -26.63 39.13 17.45
CA MET A 702 -25.88 39.07 16.22
C MET A 702 -26.78 38.66 15.03
N GLU A 703 -27.66 37.70 15.20
CA GLU A 703 -28.67 37.33 14.16
C GLU A 703 -29.54 38.53 13.79
N MET A 704 -29.97 39.34 14.77
CA MET A 704 -30.69 40.57 14.51
C MET A 704 -29.83 41.63 13.77
N MET A 705 -28.55 41.69 14.02
CA MET A 705 -27.62 42.56 13.26
C MET A 705 -27.43 42.07 11.82
N VAL A 706 -27.23 40.76 11.63
CA VAL A 706 -27.05 40.16 10.31
C VAL A 706 -28.32 40.37 9.45
N THR A 707 -29.55 40.15 10.02
CA THR A 707 -30.81 40.43 9.33
C THR A 707 -30.96 41.90 8.99
N LYS A 708 -30.49 42.81 9.81
CA LYS A 708 -30.48 44.25 9.47
C LYS A 708 -29.51 44.58 8.34
N PHE A 709 -28.31 43.92 8.31
CA PHE A 709 -27.35 44.07 7.21
C PHE A 709 -27.89 43.47 5.90
N GLU A 710 -28.57 42.32 5.96
CA GLU A 710 -29.20 41.71 4.78
C GLU A 710 -30.32 42.58 4.22
N HIS A 711 -31.15 43.13 5.09
CA HIS A 711 -32.16 44.10 4.66
C HIS A 711 -31.55 45.37 4.06
N ALA A 712 -30.44 45.87 4.63
CA ALA A 712 -29.74 47.03 4.08
C ALA A 712 -29.08 46.70 2.72
N ALA A 713 -28.52 45.49 2.54
CA ALA A 713 -27.96 45.03 1.28
C ALA A 713 -29.04 44.82 0.20
N GLN A 714 -30.22 44.29 0.59
CA GLN A 714 -31.37 44.17 -0.32
C GLN A 714 -31.91 45.53 -0.75
N ILE A 715 -32.00 46.50 0.15
CA ILE A 715 -32.40 47.88 -0.18
C ILE A 715 -31.37 48.52 -1.10
N ALA A 716 -30.08 48.33 -0.87
CA ALA A 716 -29.00 48.84 -1.74
C ALA A 716 -29.07 48.21 -3.15
N ALA A 717 -29.33 46.89 -3.23
CA ALA A 717 -29.48 46.18 -4.52
C ALA A 717 -30.78 46.62 -5.27
N LEU A 718 -31.87 46.94 -4.55
CA LEU A 718 -33.06 47.51 -5.15
C LEU A 718 -32.84 48.95 -5.62
N GLN A 719 -32.09 49.76 -4.89
CA GLN A 719 -31.68 51.10 -5.31
C GLN A 719 -30.79 51.12 -6.54
N GLN A 720 -29.89 50.14 -6.67
CA GLN A 720 -29.10 49.97 -7.90
C GLN A 720 -29.91 49.56 -9.10
N LYS A 721 -31.01 48.77 -8.94
CA LYS A 721 -31.93 48.40 -10.02
C LYS A 721 -32.81 49.57 -10.47
N ILE A 722 -33.08 50.54 -9.61
CA ILE A 722 -33.86 51.74 -9.94
C ILE A 722 -33.03 52.81 -10.66
N THR A 723 -31.71 52.79 -10.53
CA THR A 723 -30.79 53.77 -11.15
C THR A 723 -30.22 53.35 -12.51
N GLN A 724 -30.61 52.20 -13.08
CA GLN A 724 -30.27 51.88 -14.46
C GLN A 724 -31.33 52.49 -15.41
N PRO A 725 -30.95 53.42 -16.30
CA PRO A 725 -31.89 53.97 -17.29
C PRO A 725 -32.20 52.90 -18.34
N ALA A 726 -33.49 52.74 -18.60
CA ALA A 726 -34.00 51.90 -19.69
C ALA A 726 -33.49 52.47 -21.03
N SER A 727 -32.52 51.80 -21.63
CA SER A 727 -32.11 52.12 -23.00
C SER A 727 -32.67 51.08 -23.96
N GLY A 728 -33.74 51.50 -24.65
CA GLY A 728 -33.88 51.37 -26.09
C GLY A 728 -34.38 50.05 -26.64
N ALA A 729 -35.70 49.95 -26.70
CA ALA A 729 -36.36 49.20 -27.78
C ALA A 729 -36.13 49.95 -29.12
N LYS A 730 -35.63 49.24 -30.16
CA LYS A 730 -35.92 49.48 -31.58
C LYS A 730 -35.76 48.16 -32.31
N GLU A 731 -36.89 47.57 -32.73
CA GLU A 731 -37.42 47.45 -34.09
C GLU A 731 -36.37 47.21 -35.19
N GLY A 732 -36.65 46.19 -35.98
CA GLY A 732 -36.07 46.02 -37.32
C GLY A 732 -36.37 44.66 -37.93
N ASN A 733 -37.49 44.60 -38.65
CA ASN A 733 -37.81 43.65 -39.71
C ASN A 733 -36.62 43.32 -40.63
N ALA A 734 -36.42 42.07 -40.96
CA ALA A 734 -36.52 41.44 -42.28
C ALA A 734 -36.07 39.96 -42.15
#